data_3d9d75c8023ace9ecb86d6c3d99b46d7
#
_entry.id   3d9d75c8023ace9ecb86d6c3d99b46d7
#
_cell.length_a   1.000
_cell.length_b   1.000
_cell.length_c   1.000
_cell.angle_alpha   90.00
_cell.angle_beta   90.00
_cell.angle_gamma   90.00
#
_symmetry.space_group_name_H-M   'P 1'
#
loop_
_entity.id
_entity.type
_entity.pdbx_description
1 polymer ?
#
loop_
_entity_poly.entity_id
_entity_poly.type
_entity_poly.pdbx_seq_one_letter_code
_entity_poly.pdbx_strand_id
1 'polypeptide(L)'
;MDANDSQTAGKCPVVHGFRGRSNREWWPNELNLALLSQRSPMANPIGKDFNYISEFKKLDLDTVKRDLTALMTDSQPWWPADYGHYGPLFIRMAWHAAGSYRIGDGRGGASTGAQRFAPLNSWPDNVNLDKARRLLWPVKRKYGNKLSWADLLILAGNVAIESMGLKTFGFGGGREDIWAPEDDVYWGREKTWLGDERYSGQRDLENPLAAVQMGLIYVNPQGPNGKPDPLAAAVDIRETFARMAMNDEETVALIAGGHTFGKCHGAVEEKNLGPDPEGATIEEMGLGWHNKVGDGFGANTTTSGLEGAWTNHPTKWDNGYFDNLFNYDWELTKSPAGAWQWTPKGGAGKDTVPDAHDKKKKHAPMMLTTDLSLKLDPVYAPISKRFHEHPDQFADAFARAWFKLTHRDMGPRARYLGKLVPKEELIWQDPVPAAAHPLIDAKDVAALKAKILESGLTVAQLVATAWASASTFRGSDKRGGANGARIRLAPQKDWEVNGPAGLKSVLAKLEAIQKGFGKKVSLADLIVLGGCAAVEQAAKAAGHTVQVPFAPGRTDASQAQTDAHSFAPLEPKADGFRNYLQKGHAVSPEERLIDRANLLTLTAPEMTVLLGGLRVLGANAGGSAHGVLTRRVGVLSNDFFVNLLDMGTAWKAASDAQDAFEGRDRKTGAAKWTATRVDLLFGSNAQLRGLAEEYASEEGRFVQDFVTAWAKVMMLDRYDLVPG
;
A
#
# COMPACT_ATOMS: atom_id res chain seq x y z
N MET A 1 40.66 -6.91 -7.05
CA MET A 1 40.74 -8.34 -7.39
C MET A 1 39.50 -8.64 -8.21
N ASP A 2 39.76 -8.87 -9.48
CA ASP A 2 38.73 -8.85 -10.51
C ASP A 2 37.82 -10.07 -10.43
N ALA A 3 36.53 -9.83 -10.30
CA ALA A 3 35.50 -10.83 -10.49
C ALA A 3 35.07 -10.81 -11.97
N ASN A 4 35.36 -11.86 -12.66
CA ASN A 4 35.01 -12.13 -14.06
C ASN A 4 33.47 -12.16 -14.19
N ASP A 5 32.95 -11.20 -14.92
CA ASP A 5 31.58 -11.15 -15.40
C ASP A 5 31.47 -12.03 -16.66
N SER A 6 30.98 -13.25 -16.52
CA SER A 6 30.62 -14.07 -17.67
C SER A 6 29.17 -13.83 -18.04
N GLN A 7 28.97 -12.95 -19.01
CA GLN A 7 27.71 -12.81 -19.74
C GLN A 7 27.36 -14.13 -20.44
N THR A 8 26.24 -14.73 -20.05
CA THR A 8 25.51 -15.65 -20.92
C THR A 8 24.16 -15.02 -21.26
N ALA A 9 24.09 -14.57 -22.51
CA ALA A 9 22.87 -14.08 -23.14
C ALA A 9 21.82 -15.18 -23.28
N GLY A 10 20.60 -14.83 -22.95
CA GLY A 10 19.40 -15.25 -23.64
C GLY A 10 19.01 -16.72 -23.63
N LYS A 11 18.26 -17.15 -22.63
CA LYS A 11 17.15 -18.10 -22.85
C LYS A 11 15.97 -17.64 -22.00
N CYS A 12 14.79 -17.58 -22.64
CA CYS A 12 13.49 -17.38 -22.02
C CYS A 12 13.44 -18.09 -20.67
N PRO A 13 12.98 -17.45 -19.57
CA PRO A 13 12.83 -18.15 -18.33
C PRO A 13 11.72 -19.18 -18.50
N VAL A 14 12.09 -20.42 -18.69
CA VAL A 14 11.22 -21.55 -18.39
C VAL A 14 10.81 -21.34 -16.93
N VAL A 15 9.51 -21.31 -16.67
CA VAL A 15 8.96 -21.28 -15.31
C VAL A 15 9.46 -22.53 -14.60
N HIS A 16 10.65 -22.43 -14.01
CA HIS A 16 11.14 -23.45 -13.10
C HIS A 16 10.32 -23.30 -11.83
N GLY A 17 9.54 -24.34 -11.50
CA GLY A 17 8.88 -24.45 -10.22
C GLY A 17 9.86 -24.07 -9.09
N PHE A 18 9.33 -23.47 -8.05
CA PHE A 18 10.08 -23.04 -6.87
C PHE A 18 11.04 -24.16 -6.43
N ARG A 19 12.34 -23.89 -6.45
CA ARG A 19 13.36 -24.73 -5.81
C ARG A 19 13.53 -24.27 -4.39
N GLY A 20 13.39 -25.22 -3.47
CA GLY A 20 13.65 -24.93 -2.06
C GLY A 20 15.02 -24.33 -1.84
N ARG A 21 15.08 -23.23 -1.10
CA ARG A 21 16.35 -22.57 -0.75
C ARG A 21 16.91 -23.15 0.55
N SER A 22 18.24 -23.33 0.59
CA SER A 22 18.96 -23.62 1.84
C SER A 22 19.41 -22.33 2.52
N ASN A 23 19.85 -22.41 3.78
CA ASN A 23 20.44 -21.24 4.46
C ASN A 23 21.63 -20.66 3.71
N ARG A 24 22.36 -21.49 2.92
CA ARG A 24 23.48 -21.05 2.11
C ARG A 24 23.02 -20.14 0.96
N GLU A 25 21.82 -20.32 0.45
CA GLU A 25 21.25 -19.49 -0.63
C GLU A 25 20.74 -18.15 -0.09
N TRP A 26 20.47 -18.08 1.20
CA TRP A 26 20.19 -16.82 1.88
C TRP A 26 21.46 -16.02 2.22
N TRP A 27 22.62 -16.67 2.31
CA TRP A 27 23.90 -16.04 2.63
C TRP A 27 24.62 -15.55 1.35
N PRO A 28 25.16 -14.33 1.29
CA PRO A 28 25.17 -13.26 2.30
C PRO A 28 23.86 -12.44 2.34
N ASN A 29 22.92 -12.69 1.43
CA ASN A 29 21.62 -12.04 1.38
C ASN A 29 20.67 -12.78 2.31
N GLU A 30 20.77 -12.50 3.59
CA GLU A 30 19.94 -13.11 4.62
C GLU A 30 18.45 -12.86 4.38
N LEU A 31 17.60 -13.79 4.85
CA LEU A 31 16.17 -13.58 4.91
C LEU A 31 15.90 -12.27 5.67
N ASN A 32 15.19 -11.32 5.06
CA ASN A 32 15.10 -9.95 5.56
C ASN A 32 14.16 -9.84 6.78
N LEU A 33 14.62 -10.33 7.93
CA LEU A 33 13.92 -10.21 9.22
C LEU A 33 13.97 -8.78 9.79
N ALA A 34 14.84 -7.92 9.25
CA ALA A 34 14.95 -6.52 9.68
C ALA A 34 13.62 -5.75 9.48
N LEU A 35 12.81 -6.13 8.48
CA LEU A 35 11.48 -5.57 8.26
C LEU A 35 10.57 -5.65 9.49
N LEU A 36 10.73 -6.67 10.32
CA LEU A 36 9.93 -6.89 11.53
C LEU A 36 10.39 -6.05 12.73
N SER A 37 11.44 -5.24 12.56
CA SER A 37 11.92 -4.26 13.55
C SER A 37 11.99 -2.82 12.99
N GLN A 38 11.65 -2.60 11.75
CA GLN A 38 11.76 -1.33 11.03
C GLN A 38 11.08 -0.16 11.75
N ARG A 39 9.96 -0.41 12.41
CA ARG A 39 9.17 0.62 13.12
C ARG A 39 9.39 0.59 14.63
N SER A 40 10.62 0.32 15.06
CA SER A 40 10.96 0.34 16.49
C SER A 40 10.63 1.71 17.11
N PRO A 41 9.93 1.76 18.26
CA PRO A 41 9.69 3.01 18.98
C PRO A 41 10.98 3.76 19.36
N MET A 42 12.11 3.06 19.45
CA MET A 42 13.41 3.66 19.74
C MET A 42 13.96 4.51 18.59
N ALA A 43 13.52 4.27 17.37
CA ALA A 43 13.91 5.05 16.19
C ALA A 43 13.02 6.29 15.94
N ASN A 44 11.96 6.49 16.73
CA ASN A 44 11.08 7.65 16.61
C ASN A 44 11.66 8.85 17.39
N PRO A 45 12.11 9.94 16.73
CA PRO A 45 12.72 11.09 17.39
C PRO A 45 11.74 11.90 18.25
N ILE A 46 10.43 11.71 18.07
CA ILE A 46 9.39 12.42 18.84
C ILE A 46 9.12 11.70 20.17
N GLY A 47 9.53 10.43 20.28
CA GLY A 47 9.35 9.60 21.48
C GLY A 47 8.10 8.71 21.41
N LYS A 48 8.14 7.69 22.29
CA LYS A 48 7.11 6.62 22.31
C LYS A 48 5.72 7.06 22.75
N ASP A 49 5.63 8.16 23.51
CA ASP A 49 4.38 8.66 24.09
C ASP A 49 3.70 9.71 23.19
N PHE A 50 4.28 10.00 22.01
CA PHE A 50 3.71 10.92 21.05
C PHE A 50 2.43 10.35 20.42
N ASN A 51 1.36 11.16 20.42
CA ASN A 51 0.09 10.81 19.80
C ASN A 51 -0.27 11.89 18.77
N TYR A 52 -0.11 11.54 17.49
CA TYR A 52 -0.37 12.47 16.39
C TYR A 52 -1.85 12.90 16.31
N ILE A 53 -2.79 12.01 16.63
CA ILE A 53 -4.21 12.32 16.63
C ILE A 53 -4.49 13.47 17.61
N SER A 54 -3.95 13.39 18.83
CA SER A 54 -4.09 14.41 19.84
C SER A 54 -3.42 15.73 19.46
N GLU A 55 -2.28 15.68 18.77
CA GLU A 55 -1.60 16.89 18.30
C GLU A 55 -2.33 17.53 17.12
N PHE A 56 -2.77 16.75 16.13
CA PHE A 56 -3.52 17.25 14.98
C PHE A 56 -4.84 17.93 15.40
N LYS A 57 -5.53 17.43 16.43
CA LYS A 57 -6.75 18.05 16.96
C LYS A 57 -6.55 19.47 17.51
N LYS A 58 -5.31 19.85 17.87
CA LYS A 58 -4.97 21.20 18.30
C LYS A 58 -4.71 22.16 17.12
N LEU A 59 -4.80 21.65 15.87
CA LEU A 59 -4.50 22.40 14.67
C LEU A 59 -5.72 23.19 14.18
N ASP A 60 -5.55 24.47 13.92
CA ASP A 60 -6.51 25.26 13.16
C ASP A 60 -6.24 25.13 11.65
N LEU A 61 -6.99 24.25 11.00
CA LEU A 61 -6.85 23.97 9.56
C LEU A 61 -7.14 25.20 8.69
N ASP A 62 -7.99 26.13 9.11
CA ASP A 62 -8.26 27.33 8.33
C ASP A 62 -7.06 28.28 8.33
N THR A 63 -6.36 28.36 9.45
CA THR A 63 -5.11 29.13 9.53
C THR A 63 -4.02 28.48 8.67
N VAL A 64 -3.88 27.14 8.70
CA VAL A 64 -2.94 26.42 7.82
C VAL A 64 -3.25 26.68 6.35
N LYS A 65 -4.53 26.61 5.96
CA LYS A 65 -4.97 26.88 4.58
C LYS A 65 -4.65 28.31 4.15
N ARG A 66 -4.86 29.30 5.02
CA ARG A 66 -4.48 30.71 4.73
C ARG A 66 -2.98 30.86 4.51
N ASP A 67 -2.16 30.25 5.35
CA ASP A 67 -0.69 30.29 5.19
C ASP A 67 -0.25 29.63 3.88
N LEU A 68 -0.82 28.48 3.56
CA LEU A 68 -0.54 27.79 2.29
C LEU A 68 -1.01 28.62 1.09
N THR A 69 -2.19 29.24 1.16
CA THR A 69 -2.69 30.12 0.08
C THR A 69 -1.76 31.32 -0.12
N ALA A 70 -1.26 31.92 0.95
CA ALA A 70 -0.29 33.01 0.84
C ALA A 70 1.02 32.55 0.19
N LEU A 71 1.49 31.35 0.54
CA LEU A 71 2.70 30.77 -0.05
C LEU A 71 2.56 30.51 -1.56
N MET A 72 1.35 30.22 -2.06
CA MET A 72 1.14 29.90 -3.48
C MET A 72 1.62 31.01 -4.43
N THR A 73 1.55 32.27 -4.01
CA THR A 73 1.92 33.44 -4.84
C THR A 73 3.12 34.19 -4.32
N ASP A 74 3.78 33.71 -3.26
CA ASP A 74 5.02 34.27 -2.73
C ASP A 74 6.23 33.66 -3.44
N SER A 75 6.46 34.11 -4.68
CA SER A 75 7.52 33.62 -5.55
C SER A 75 8.91 33.89 -5.00
N GLN A 76 9.69 32.84 -4.76
CA GLN A 76 11.04 32.97 -4.18
C GLN A 76 12.11 33.12 -5.25
N PRO A 77 13.12 34.01 -5.06
CA PRO A 77 14.18 34.23 -6.05
C PRO A 77 15.02 32.99 -6.37
N TRP A 78 15.16 32.07 -5.40
CA TRP A 78 15.95 30.86 -5.56
C TRP A 78 15.20 29.74 -6.30
N TRP A 79 13.87 29.86 -6.44
CA TRP A 79 13.00 28.98 -7.23
C TRP A 79 11.73 29.73 -7.65
N PRO A 80 11.76 30.54 -8.72
CA PRO A 80 10.63 31.35 -9.15
C PRO A 80 9.42 30.50 -9.56
N ALA A 81 8.23 30.96 -9.17
CA ALA A 81 6.99 30.29 -9.52
C ALA A 81 6.63 30.49 -11.00
N ASP A 82 6.29 29.39 -11.69
CA ASP A 82 5.72 29.44 -13.04
C ASP A 82 4.40 30.24 -13.02
N TYR A 83 4.22 31.13 -13.95
CA TYR A 83 3.03 32.00 -14.01
C TYR A 83 2.77 32.79 -12.70
N GLY A 84 3.76 32.88 -11.83
CA GLY A 84 3.64 33.51 -10.51
C GLY A 84 2.86 32.73 -9.48
N HIS A 85 2.67 31.41 -9.66
CA HIS A 85 1.88 30.56 -8.77
C HIS A 85 2.46 29.15 -8.58
N TYR A 86 2.79 28.76 -7.34
CA TYR A 86 3.33 27.44 -7.03
C TYR A 86 2.31 26.29 -7.06
N GLY A 87 1.03 26.59 -7.20
CA GLY A 87 -0.03 25.59 -7.16
C GLY A 87 0.22 24.36 -8.03
N PRO A 88 0.58 24.51 -9.32
CA PRO A 88 0.87 23.36 -10.17
C PRO A 88 2.02 22.48 -9.65
N LEU A 89 3.07 23.08 -9.09
CA LEU A 89 4.19 22.37 -8.49
C LEU A 89 3.73 21.56 -7.25
N PHE A 90 2.84 22.12 -6.41
CA PHE A 90 2.33 21.44 -5.23
C PHE A 90 1.28 20.37 -5.57
N ILE A 91 0.48 20.56 -6.63
CA ILE A 91 -0.38 19.49 -7.17
C ILE A 91 0.48 18.30 -7.62
N ARG A 92 1.54 18.55 -8.40
CA ARG A 92 2.45 17.52 -8.84
C ARG A 92 3.12 16.82 -7.65
N MET A 93 3.57 17.55 -6.65
CA MET A 93 4.16 16.97 -5.44
C MET A 93 3.18 16.05 -4.71
N ALA A 94 1.94 16.48 -4.47
CA ALA A 94 0.92 15.67 -3.81
C ALA A 94 0.53 14.44 -4.63
N TRP A 95 0.39 14.60 -5.95
CA TRP A 95 0.13 13.50 -6.87
C TRP A 95 1.25 12.44 -6.80
N HIS A 96 2.52 12.87 -6.88
CA HIS A 96 3.66 11.98 -6.87
C HIS A 96 3.91 11.34 -5.48
N ALA A 97 3.47 11.98 -4.39
CA ALA A 97 3.46 11.35 -3.08
C ALA A 97 2.41 10.22 -3.01
N ALA A 98 1.20 10.49 -3.52
CA ALA A 98 0.07 9.55 -3.45
C ALA A 98 0.12 8.45 -4.52
N GLY A 99 0.60 8.79 -5.72
CA GLY A 99 0.55 7.90 -6.89
C GLY A 99 1.52 6.72 -6.87
N SER A 100 2.37 6.63 -5.86
CA SER A 100 3.17 5.43 -5.61
C SER A 100 2.38 4.29 -4.96
N TYR A 101 1.12 4.51 -4.57
CA TYR A 101 0.25 3.47 -4.01
C TYR A 101 -0.02 2.34 -5.00
N ARG A 102 0.00 1.10 -4.50
CA ARG A 102 -0.32 -0.10 -5.26
C ARG A 102 -1.31 -1.00 -4.51
N ILE A 103 -2.40 -1.35 -5.18
CA ILE A 103 -3.49 -2.13 -4.58
C ILE A 103 -3.08 -3.57 -4.23
N GLY A 104 -2.07 -4.12 -4.91
CA GLY A 104 -1.65 -5.51 -4.75
C GLY A 104 -1.18 -5.86 -3.33
N ASP A 105 -0.43 -4.97 -2.69
CA ASP A 105 0.10 -5.13 -1.33
C ASP A 105 -0.22 -3.94 -0.40
N GLY A 106 -0.89 -2.90 -0.93
CA GLY A 106 -1.27 -1.70 -0.19
C GLY A 106 -0.11 -0.77 0.18
N ARG A 107 1.08 -1.05 -0.32
CA ARG A 107 2.28 -0.23 -0.05
C ARG A 107 2.36 0.97 -0.98
N GLY A 108 3.27 1.88 -0.67
CA GLY A 108 3.34 3.18 -1.33
C GLY A 108 2.28 4.14 -0.81
N GLY A 109 2.04 5.22 -1.58
CA GLY A 109 1.07 6.25 -1.20
C GLY A 109 1.64 7.35 -0.32
N ALA A 110 0.76 8.21 0.15
CA ALA A 110 1.13 9.44 0.85
C ALA A 110 1.10 9.33 2.38
N SER A 111 0.59 8.22 2.93
CA SER A 111 0.26 8.12 4.37
C SER A 111 1.44 8.20 5.33
N THR A 112 2.68 8.08 4.83
CA THR A 112 3.89 8.06 5.65
C THR A 112 4.82 9.24 5.38
N GLY A 113 4.56 10.01 4.31
CA GLY A 113 5.45 11.09 3.86
C GLY A 113 6.78 10.56 3.31
N ALA A 114 6.80 9.35 2.77
CA ALA A 114 7.98 8.65 2.25
C ALA A 114 8.69 9.37 1.11
N GLN A 115 8.03 10.28 0.38
CA GLN A 115 8.66 11.09 -0.68
C GLN A 115 9.86 11.90 -0.20
N ARG A 116 10.04 12.06 1.12
CA ARG A 116 11.21 12.73 1.72
C ARG A 116 12.49 11.89 1.68
N PHE A 117 12.37 10.58 1.47
CA PHE A 117 13.44 9.60 1.60
C PHE A 117 13.75 8.90 0.29
N ALA A 118 14.95 8.32 0.20
CA ALA A 118 15.31 7.44 -0.89
C ALA A 118 14.39 6.19 -0.96
N PRO A 119 14.13 5.65 -2.16
CA PRO A 119 14.55 6.17 -3.46
C PRO A 119 13.64 7.28 -4.01
N LEU A 120 12.48 7.54 -3.39
CA LEU A 120 11.44 8.41 -3.92
C LEU A 120 11.89 9.85 -4.09
N ASN A 121 12.71 10.38 -3.17
CA ASN A 121 13.22 11.74 -3.25
C ASN A 121 14.18 11.95 -4.44
N SER A 122 14.72 10.87 -5.01
CA SER A 122 15.72 10.89 -6.08
C SER A 122 15.26 10.24 -7.39
N TRP A 123 13.99 9.85 -7.48
CA TRP A 123 13.44 9.36 -8.74
C TRP A 123 13.44 10.45 -9.82
N PRO A 124 13.80 10.14 -11.08
CA PRO A 124 13.68 11.08 -12.21
C PRO A 124 12.28 11.67 -12.37
N ASP A 125 11.22 10.91 -12.10
CA ASP A 125 9.84 11.42 -12.08
C ASP A 125 9.61 12.51 -11.03
N ASN A 126 10.41 12.53 -9.98
CA ASN A 126 10.32 13.48 -8.88
C ASN A 126 11.30 14.67 -9.02
N VAL A 127 11.87 14.87 -10.21
CA VAL A 127 12.77 16.02 -10.49
C VAL A 127 12.11 17.32 -10.00
N ASN A 128 12.88 18.08 -9.22
CA ASN A 128 12.49 19.38 -8.65
C ASN A 128 11.40 19.35 -7.58
N LEU A 129 10.90 18.19 -7.13
CA LEU A 129 9.97 18.12 -5.99
C LEU A 129 10.67 18.33 -4.63
N ASP A 130 11.97 18.17 -4.57
CA ASP A 130 12.81 18.61 -3.44
C ASP A 130 12.63 20.11 -3.16
N LYS A 131 12.52 20.95 -4.20
CA LYS A 131 12.22 22.39 -4.08
C LYS A 131 10.81 22.63 -3.56
N ALA A 132 9.83 21.86 -4.02
CA ALA A 132 8.45 21.94 -3.50
C ALA A 132 8.42 21.69 -1.98
N ARG A 133 9.08 20.64 -1.50
CA ARG A 133 9.18 20.36 -0.06
C ARG A 133 9.94 21.45 0.70
N ARG A 134 11.01 22.01 0.11
CA ARG A 134 11.76 23.10 0.73
C ARG A 134 10.94 24.39 0.83
N LEU A 135 10.11 24.70 -0.16
CA LEU A 135 9.16 25.82 -0.13
C LEU A 135 8.12 25.68 1.00
N LEU A 136 7.72 24.46 1.35
CA LEU A 136 6.79 24.20 2.45
C LEU A 136 7.42 24.28 3.85
N TRP A 137 8.75 24.32 3.96
CA TRP A 137 9.44 24.32 5.25
C TRP A 137 8.98 25.42 6.22
N PRO A 138 8.76 26.69 5.81
CA PRO A 138 8.24 27.71 6.72
C PRO A 138 6.91 27.35 7.36
N VAL A 139 6.01 26.72 6.61
CA VAL A 139 4.71 26.25 7.12
C VAL A 139 4.93 25.07 8.07
N LYS A 140 5.71 24.07 7.68
CA LYS A 140 6.04 22.93 8.54
C LYS A 140 6.66 23.38 9.87
N ARG A 141 7.60 24.29 9.83
CA ARG A 141 8.26 24.86 11.01
C ARG A 141 7.28 25.59 11.93
N LYS A 142 6.32 26.32 11.37
CA LYS A 142 5.30 27.05 12.13
C LYS A 142 4.39 26.14 12.93
N TYR A 143 3.96 25.03 12.35
CA TYR A 143 2.99 24.11 12.98
C TYR A 143 3.66 22.93 13.71
N GLY A 144 4.92 22.65 13.45
CA GLY A 144 5.70 21.62 14.14
C GLY A 144 5.05 20.24 14.07
N ASN A 145 4.98 19.55 15.21
CA ASN A 145 4.45 18.20 15.30
C ASN A 145 2.92 18.11 15.23
N LYS A 146 2.21 19.24 15.23
CA LYS A 146 0.75 19.26 15.00
C LYS A 146 0.37 18.95 13.57
N LEU A 147 1.30 19.13 12.61
CA LEU A 147 1.10 18.87 11.19
C LEU A 147 2.26 18.03 10.67
N SER A 148 2.00 16.76 10.37
CA SER A 148 2.98 15.87 9.76
C SER A 148 3.37 16.36 8.36
N TRP A 149 4.53 15.94 7.86
CA TRP A 149 4.88 16.14 6.45
C TRP A 149 3.89 15.42 5.53
N ALA A 150 3.48 14.21 5.89
CA ALA A 150 2.52 13.44 5.13
C ALA A 150 1.20 14.19 4.91
N ASP A 151 0.62 14.74 5.98
CA ASP A 151 -0.60 15.56 5.87
C ASP A 151 -0.34 16.90 5.17
N LEU A 152 0.81 17.54 5.39
CA LEU A 152 1.16 18.80 4.74
C LEU A 152 1.30 18.70 3.22
N LEU A 153 1.94 17.62 2.72
CA LEU A 153 2.11 17.39 1.29
C LEU A 153 0.74 17.30 0.58
N ILE A 154 -0.21 16.58 1.17
CA ILE A 154 -1.54 16.41 0.59
C ILE A 154 -2.40 17.66 0.75
N LEU A 155 -2.37 18.30 1.93
CA LEU A 155 -3.11 19.54 2.16
C LEU A 155 -2.63 20.67 1.24
N ALA A 156 -1.33 20.75 0.97
CA ALA A 156 -0.77 21.72 0.01
C ALA A 156 -1.32 21.51 -1.40
N GLY A 157 -1.43 20.25 -1.85
CA GLY A 157 -2.07 19.92 -3.13
C GLY A 157 -3.53 20.35 -3.20
N ASN A 158 -4.30 20.09 -2.13
CA ASN A 158 -5.70 20.51 -2.04
C ASN A 158 -5.84 22.04 -2.08
N VAL A 159 -5.06 22.75 -1.26
CA VAL A 159 -5.09 24.23 -1.23
C VAL A 159 -4.66 24.81 -2.58
N ALA A 160 -3.72 24.17 -3.27
CA ALA A 160 -3.32 24.56 -4.61
C ALA A 160 -4.49 24.51 -5.59
N ILE A 161 -5.19 23.38 -5.64
CA ILE A 161 -6.38 23.21 -6.50
C ILE A 161 -7.45 24.26 -6.16
N GLU A 162 -7.74 24.45 -4.88
CA GLU A 162 -8.74 25.40 -4.41
C GLU A 162 -8.37 26.86 -4.74
N SER A 163 -7.10 27.21 -4.60
CA SER A 163 -6.62 28.57 -4.91
C SER A 163 -6.69 28.91 -6.40
N MET A 164 -6.75 27.89 -7.25
CA MET A 164 -6.91 28.02 -8.71
C MET A 164 -8.36 27.80 -9.19
N GLY A 165 -9.32 27.70 -8.27
CA GLY A 165 -10.75 27.82 -8.57
C GLY A 165 -11.58 26.56 -8.53
N LEU A 166 -11.02 25.36 -8.24
CA LEU A 166 -11.81 24.16 -8.06
C LEU A 166 -11.98 23.80 -6.58
N LYS A 167 -13.21 23.63 -6.13
CA LYS A 167 -13.48 23.09 -4.80
C LYS A 167 -13.14 21.60 -4.76
N THR A 168 -12.22 21.19 -3.87
CA THR A 168 -11.91 19.78 -3.64
C THR A 168 -13.04 19.05 -2.95
N PHE A 169 -13.09 17.70 -3.07
CA PHE A 169 -14.09 16.87 -2.40
C PHE A 169 -13.97 16.91 -0.89
N GLY A 170 -12.74 17.07 -0.37
CA GLY A 170 -12.43 17.20 1.04
C GLY A 170 -10.99 16.86 1.37
N PHE A 171 -10.73 16.77 2.69
CA PHE A 171 -9.43 16.38 3.24
C PHE A 171 -9.63 15.69 4.58
N GLY A 172 -9.00 14.53 4.75
CA GLY A 172 -8.81 13.87 6.03
C GLY A 172 -7.34 13.91 6.43
N GLY A 173 -7.05 14.44 7.61
CA GLY A 173 -5.73 14.32 8.24
C GLY A 173 -5.58 12.98 8.97
N GLY A 174 -4.43 12.77 9.58
CA GLY A 174 -4.14 11.56 10.38
C GLY A 174 -3.05 10.67 9.80
N ARG A 175 -2.28 11.19 8.84
CA ARG A 175 -1.08 10.53 8.30
C ARG A 175 0.09 10.80 9.21
N GLU A 176 0.73 9.75 9.71
CA GLU A 176 1.89 9.86 10.59
C GLU A 176 3.19 9.79 9.77
N ASP A 177 4.16 10.61 10.14
CA ASP A 177 5.47 10.61 9.48
C ASP A 177 6.30 9.39 9.87
N ILE A 178 6.98 8.80 8.88
CA ILE A 178 8.12 7.90 9.11
C ILE A 178 9.42 8.71 9.21
N TRP A 179 10.46 8.08 9.76
CA TRP A 179 11.75 8.73 10.05
C TRP A 179 12.95 8.05 9.37
N ALA A 180 12.67 7.09 8.50
CA ALA A 180 13.64 6.36 7.69
C ALA A 180 12.98 5.91 6.38
N PRO A 181 13.76 5.55 5.34
CA PRO A 181 13.25 4.90 4.14
C PRO A 181 12.40 3.66 4.46
N GLU A 182 11.42 3.37 3.62
CA GLU A 182 10.57 2.17 3.74
C GLU A 182 11.26 0.97 3.09
N ASP A 183 11.92 0.13 3.88
CA ASP A 183 12.64 -1.05 3.41
C ASP A 183 11.71 -2.21 2.98
N ASP A 184 10.45 -2.16 3.38
CA ASP A 184 9.43 -3.15 3.02
C ASP A 184 8.77 -2.88 1.66
N VAL A 185 9.08 -1.75 1.03
CA VAL A 185 8.56 -1.40 -0.29
C VAL A 185 9.56 -1.74 -1.38
N TYR A 186 9.29 -2.79 -2.12
CA TYR A 186 10.08 -3.12 -3.30
C TYR A 186 9.61 -2.29 -4.50
N TRP A 187 10.49 -1.45 -5.02
CA TRP A 187 10.22 -0.57 -6.15
C TRP A 187 10.71 -1.12 -7.51
N GLY A 188 11.29 -2.32 -7.53
CA GLY A 188 11.93 -2.90 -8.69
C GLY A 188 13.39 -2.44 -8.89
N ARG A 189 14.00 -2.88 -9.96
CA ARG A 189 15.38 -2.49 -10.32
C ARG A 189 15.36 -1.18 -11.09
N GLU A 190 16.22 -0.24 -10.72
CA GLU A 190 16.29 1.09 -11.34
C GLU A 190 16.48 1.03 -12.87
N LYS A 191 17.35 0.14 -13.38
CA LYS A 191 17.53 -0.06 -14.82
C LYS A 191 16.23 -0.44 -15.55
N THR A 192 15.40 -1.23 -14.92
CA THR A 192 14.10 -1.64 -15.45
C THR A 192 13.16 -0.45 -15.62
N TRP A 193 13.22 0.48 -14.68
CA TRP A 193 12.37 1.68 -14.72
C TRP A 193 12.79 2.65 -15.82
N LEU A 194 14.09 2.97 -15.88
CA LEU A 194 14.65 3.96 -16.82
C LEU A 194 14.53 3.54 -18.29
N GLY A 195 14.57 2.25 -18.57
CA GLY A 195 14.53 1.72 -19.93
C GLY A 195 13.18 1.25 -20.43
N ASP A 196 12.06 1.55 -19.74
CA ASP A 196 10.76 0.88 -20.02
C ASP A 196 10.82 -0.67 -19.92
N GLU A 197 11.87 -1.21 -19.30
CA GLU A 197 12.13 -2.65 -19.20
C GLU A 197 11.26 -3.36 -18.14
N ARG A 198 10.43 -2.60 -17.45
CA ARG A 198 9.46 -3.10 -16.47
C ARG A 198 8.31 -3.90 -17.07
N TYR A 199 8.11 -3.79 -18.38
CA TYR A 199 7.12 -4.57 -19.10
C TYR A 199 7.75 -5.85 -19.66
N SER A 200 7.05 -6.97 -19.52
CA SER A 200 7.42 -8.26 -20.06
C SER A 200 6.49 -8.67 -21.21
N GLY A 201 7.01 -9.51 -22.13
CA GLY A 201 6.23 -10.12 -23.22
C GLY A 201 5.39 -9.12 -24.02
N GLN A 202 4.07 -9.18 -23.87
CA GLN A 202 3.11 -8.32 -24.56
C GLN A 202 2.81 -7.03 -23.78
N ARG A 203 3.80 -6.46 -23.10
CA ARG A 203 3.71 -5.27 -22.23
C ARG A 203 2.88 -5.51 -20.96
N ASP A 204 2.97 -6.69 -20.39
CA ASP A 204 2.47 -6.92 -19.05
C ASP A 204 3.38 -6.21 -18.03
N LEU A 205 2.80 -5.34 -17.23
CA LEU A 205 3.55 -4.61 -16.21
C LEU A 205 4.04 -5.56 -15.12
N GLU A 206 5.33 -5.51 -14.80
CA GLU A 206 5.91 -6.34 -13.74
C GLU A 206 5.22 -6.08 -12.39
N ASN A 207 4.76 -7.15 -11.75
CA ASN A 207 4.22 -7.07 -10.41
C ASN A 207 5.38 -7.15 -9.38
N PRO A 208 5.44 -6.30 -8.33
CA PRO A 208 4.35 -5.45 -7.80
C PRO A 208 4.35 -4.00 -8.27
N LEU A 209 5.20 -3.61 -9.22
CA LEU A 209 5.36 -2.21 -9.62
C LEU A 209 4.05 -1.59 -10.12
N ALA A 210 3.73 -0.42 -9.57
CA ALA A 210 2.65 0.45 -10.07
C ALA A 210 3.21 1.76 -10.62
N ALA A 211 4.20 2.35 -9.95
CA ALA A 211 4.85 3.59 -10.36
C ALA A 211 6.13 3.32 -11.15
N VAL A 212 6.50 4.24 -12.00
CA VAL A 212 7.67 4.16 -12.87
C VAL A 212 8.26 5.55 -13.10
N GLN A 213 9.50 5.60 -13.56
CA GLN A 213 10.27 6.82 -13.68
C GLN A 213 10.36 7.27 -15.14
N MET A 214 9.37 7.94 -15.65
CA MET A 214 9.37 8.35 -17.06
C MET A 214 8.60 9.67 -17.30
N GLY A 215 8.87 10.69 -16.52
CA GLY A 215 8.25 12.00 -16.68
C GLY A 215 6.81 12.12 -16.18
N LEU A 216 5.97 11.14 -16.46
CA LEU A 216 4.75 10.86 -15.70
C LEU A 216 5.05 9.67 -14.80
N ILE A 217 4.61 9.71 -13.55
CA ILE A 217 4.94 8.69 -12.55
C ILE A 217 4.49 7.26 -12.92
N TYR A 218 3.69 7.08 -13.96
CA TYR A 218 3.08 5.81 -14.31
C TYR A 218 3.45 5.28 -15.68
N VAL A 219 3.57 6.16 -16.67
CA VAL A 219 3.80 5.80 -18.07
C VAL A 219 4.75 6.78 -18.75
N ASN A 220 5.39 6.32 -19.84
CA ASN A 220 6.23 7.19 -20.65
C ASN A 220 5.35 8.20 -21.41
N PRO A 221 5.47 9.52 -21.16
CA PRO A 221 4.63 10.54 -21.80
C PRO A 221 4.85 10.65 -23.31
N GLN A 222 5.99 10.16 -23.80
CA GLN A 222 6.29 10.09 -25.22
C GLN A 222 5.65 8.88 -25.92
N GLY A 223 5.03 8.00 -25.18
CA GLY A 223 4.51 6.70 -25.62
C GLY A 223 5.40 5.52 -25.28
N PRO A 224 4.93 4.28 -25.44
CA PRO A 224 5.67 3.06 -25.10
C PRO A 224 7.03 2.99 -25.79
N ASN A 225 8.09 2.77 -25.02
CA ASN A 225 9.48 2.77 -25.49
C ASN A 225 9.89 4.07 -26.21
N GLY A 226 9.30 5.22 -25.85
CA GLY A 226 9.55 6.50 -26.50
C GLY A 226 8.96 6.63 -27.91
N LYS A 227 8.06 5.73 -28.33
CA LYS A 227 7.37 5.77 -29.61
C LYS A 227 6.03 6.49 -29.46
N PRO A 228 5.75 7.53 -30.25
CA PRO A 228 4.57 8.35 -30.10
C PRO A 228 3.31 7.68 -30.67
N ASP A 229 2.85 6.61 -30.02
CA ASP A 229 1.64 5.85 -30.35
C ASP A 229 0.61 6.01 -29.22
N PRO A 230 -0.44 6.85 -29.39
CA PRO A 230 -1.45 7.08 -28.38
C PRO A 230 -2.29 5.85 -28.01
N LEU A 231 -2.54 4.93 -28.96
CA LEU A 231 -3.36 3.74 -28.67
C LEU A 231 -2.55 2.72 -27.85
N ALA A 232 -1.26 2.56 -28.16
CA ALA A 232 -0.38 1.73 -27.35
C ALA A 232 -0.18 2.34 -25.95
N ALA A 233 -0.05 3.67 -25.84
CA ALA A 233 0.06 4.35 -24.55
C ALA A 233 -1.19 4.18 -23.67
N ALA A 234 -2.40 4.09 -24.27
CA ALA A 234 -3.64 3.85 -23.53
C ALA A 234 -3.64 2.52 -22.76
N VAL A 235 -2.98 1.49 -23.29
CA VAL A 235 -2.81 0.20 -22.62
C VAL A 235 -1.98 0.36 -21.36
N ASP A 236 -0.83 1.02 -21.47
CA ASP A 236 0.06 1.28 -20.34
C ASP A 236 -0.60 2.14 -19.25
N ILE A 237 -1.35 3.17 -19.68
CA ILE A 237 -2.14 4.04 -18.77
C ILE A 237 -3.12 3.19 -17.96
N ARG A 238 -3.96 2.40 -18.64
CA ARG A 238 -5.00 1.58 -17.99
C ARG A 238 -4.43 0.60 -17.00
N GLU A 239 -3.39 -0.13 -17.40
CA GLU A 239 -2.68 -1.10 -16.55
C GLU A 239 -2.16 -0.42 -15.28
N THR A 240 -1.48 0.70 -15.42
CA THR A 240 -0.84 1.41 -14.31
C THR A 240 -1.85 2.05 -13.35
N PHE A 241 -2.88 2.72 -13.90
CA PHE A 241 -3.92 3.32 -13.06
C PHE A 241 -4.77 2.26 -12.34
N ALA A 242 -5.02 1.11 -12.97
CA ALA A 242 -5.69 -0.02 -12.31
C ALA A 242 -4.89 -0.52 -11.08
N ARG A 243 -3.54 -0.51 -11.13
CA ARG A 243 -2.69 -0.85 -9.98
C ARG A 243 -2.82 0.13 -8.83
N MET A 244 -3.18 1.38 -9.09
CA MET A 244 -3.52 2.39 -8.09
C MET A 244 -5.00 2.32 -7.66
N ALA A 245 -5.75 1.32 -8.11
CA ALA A 245 -7.18 1.15 -7.87
C ALA A 245 -8.09 2.17 -8.58
N MET A 246 -7.63 2.79 -9.67
CA MET A 246 -8.41 3.73 -10.47
C MET A 246 -9.10 3.00 -11.64
N ASN A 247 -10.36 3.31 -11.88
CA ASN A 247 -11.09 2.89 -13.08
C ASN A 247 -10.86 3.87 -14.25
N ASP A 248 -11.42 3.58 -15.44
CA ASP A 248 -11.21 4.39 -16.62
C ASP A 248 -11.75 5.83 -16.48
N GLU A 249 -12.88 6.03 -15.80
CA GLU A 249 -13.44 7.36 -15.54
C GLU A 249 -12.56 8.18 -14.59
N GLU A 250 -12.11 7.58 -13.49
CA GLU A 250 -11.18 8.19 -12.54
C GLU A 250 -9.84 8.51 -13.21
N THR A 251 -9.38 7.64 -14.11
CA THR A 251 -8.13 7.80 -14.88
C THR A 251 -8.22 9.02 -15.79
N VAL A 252 -9.27 9.13 -16.61
CA VAL A 252 -9.50 10.28 -17.51
C VAL A 252 -9.62 11.56 -16.69
N ALA A 253 -10.41 11.54 -15.60
CA ALA A 253 -10.61 12.70 -14.75
C ALA A 253 -9.28 13.18 -14.11
N LEU A 254 -8.47 12.25 -13.62
CA LEU A 254 -7.18 12.57 -12.99
C LEU A 254 -6.18 13.15 -13.99
N ILE A 255 -6.02 12.54 -15.17
CA ILE A 255 -5.10 13.04 -16.20
C ILE A 255 -5.52 14.42 -16.66
N ALA A 256 -6.76 14.57 -17.14
CA ALA A 256 -7.26 15.84 -17.65
C ALA A 256 -7.29 16.95 -16.57
N GLY A 257 -7.69 16.60 -15.34
CA GLY A 257 -7.75 17.53 -14.23
C GLY A 257 -6.36 17.99 -13.78
N GLY A 258 -5.40 17.08 -13.73
CA GLY A 258 -4.00 17.39 -13.42
C GLY A 258 -3.38 18.29 -14.49
N HIS A 259 -3.59 17.95 -15.76
CA HIS A 259 -3.05 18.69 -16.91
C HIS A 259 -3.81 20.00 -17.21
N THR A 260 -4.91 20.27 -16.51
CA THR A 260 -5.51 21.62 -16.53
C THR A 260 -4.55 22.66 -15.96
N PHE A 261 -3.63 22.26 -15.08
CA PHE A 261 -2.73 23.14 -14.34
C PHE A 261 -1.27 23.02 -14.79
N GLY A 262 -0.57 24.17 -14.84
CA GLY A 262 0.87 24.25 -15.00
C GLY A 262 1.38 23.93 -16.40
N LYS A 263 2.60 23.47 -16.44
CA LYS A 263 3.33 23.13 -17.66
C LYS A 263 4.32 21.99 -17.45
N CYS A 264 4.71 21.34 -18.53
CA CYS A 264 5.94 20.52 -18.57
C CYS A 264 7.18 21.40 -18.76
N HIS A 265 8.33 20.91 -18.28
CA HIS A 265 9.61 21.59 -18.36
C HIS A 265 10.62 20.74 -19.13
N GLY A 266 11.04 21.27 -20.25
CA GLY A 266 12.02 20.69 -21.16
C GLY A 266 12.73 21.80 -21.96
N ALA A 267 13.03 22.90 -21.28
CA ALA A 267 13.66 24.06 -21.89
C ALA A 267 15.09 23.77 -22.37
N VAL A 268 15.79 22.84 -21.70
CA VAL A 268 17.16 22.44 -22.04
C VAL A 268 17.31 20.95 -21.96
N GLU A 269 18.32 20.41 -22.67
CA GLU A 269 18.60 18.98 -22.70
C GLU A 269 18.91 18.42 -21.29
N GLU A 270 18.47 17.20 -21.03
CA GLU A 270 18.62 16.47 -19.75
C GLU A 270 20.07 16.38 -19.28
N LYS A 271 21.03 16.25 -20.21
CA LYS A 271 22.49 16.25 -19.89
C LYS A 271 22.97 17.46 -19.09
N ASN A 272 22.19 18.54 -19.03
CA ASN A 272 22.50 19.75 -18.26
C ASN A 272 22.02 19.66 -16.80
N LEU A 273 21.24 18.67 -16.45
CA LEU A 273 20.85 18.43 -15.06
C LEU A 273 22.04 17.88 -14.26
N GLY A 274 22.16 18.35 -13.03
CA GLY A 274 23.05 17.78 -12.03
C GLY A 274 22.50 16.47 -11.46
N PRO A 275 23.21 15.87 -10.49
CA PRO A 275 22.77 14.67 -9.83
C PRO A 275 21.46 14.88 -9.07
N ASP A 276 20.75 13.79 -8.78
CA ASP A 276 19.60 13.78 -7.88
C ASP A 276 19.99 14.13 -6.44
N PRO A 277 19.03 14.36 -5.53
CA PRO A 277 19.30 14.76 -4.15
C PRO A 277 20.24 13.84 -3.36
N GLU A 278 20.14 12.51 -3.56
CA GLU A 278 21.04 11.55 -2.89
C GLU A 278 22.45 11.52 -3.49
N GLY A 279 22.58 11.88 -4.77
CA GLY A 279 23.86 11.98 -5.48
C GLY A 279 24.47 13.38 -5.46
N ALA A 280 23.75 14.39 -4.96
CA ALA A 280 24.22 15.76 -4.90
C ALA A 280 25.32 15.97 -3.84
N THR A 281 26.13 17.03 -4.01
CA THR A 281 27.19 17.35 -3.06
C THR A 281 26.60 17.91 -1.75
N ILE A 282 27.38 17.85 -0.66
CA ILE A 282 26.91 18.20 0.69
C ILE A 282 26.47 19.65 0.81
N GLU A 283 27.09 20.56 0.06
CA GLU A 283 26.75 21.99 0.03
C GLU A 283 25.39 22.28 -0.61
N GLU A 284 24.85 21.37 -1.41
CA GLU A 284 23.51 21.46 -1.99
C GLU A 284 22.40 21.20 -0.97
N MET A 285 22.75 20.74 0.23
CA MET A 285 21.85 20.60 1.37
C MET A 285 20.60 19.76 1.09
N GLY A 286 20.75 18.67 0.27
CA GLY A 286 19.67 17.79 -0.10
C GLY A 286 18.77 18.32 -1.23
N LEU A 287 19.22 19.34 -1.95
CA LEU A 287 18.64 19.77 -3.22
C LEU A 287 19.46 19.15 -4.36
N GLY A 288 18.78 18.57 -5.33
CA GLY A 288 19.40 17.95 -6.50
C GLY A 288 19.00 18.62 -7.80
N TRP A 289 19.38 17.98 -8.90
CA TRP A 289 19.00 18.37 -10.27
C TRP A 289 19.32 19.81 -10.62
N HIS A 290 20.44 20.32 -10.13
CA HIS A 290 20.88 21.68 -10.42
C HIS A 290 21.16 21.81 -11.93
N ASN A 291 20.41 22.69 -12.61
CA ASN A 291 20.61 22.92 -14.04
C ASN A 291 21.79 23.87 -14.27
N LYS A 292 22.68 23.51 -15.21
CA LYS A 292 23.91 24.25 -15.52
C LYS A 292 23.74 25.34 -16.57
N VAL A 293 22.51 25.56 -17.08
CA VAL A 293 22.21 26.53 -18.13
C VAL A 293 21.52 27.77 -17.53
N GLY A 294 22.05 28.95 -17.87
CA GLY A 294 21.52 30.23 -17.36
C GLY A 294 21.52 30.26 -15.83
N ASP A 295 20.38 30.62 -15.24
CA ASP A 295 20.20 30.66 -13.78
C ASP A 295 19.91 29.29 -13.17
N GLY A 296 19.77 28.25 -14.01
CA GLY A 296 19.48 26.87 -13.56
C GLY A 296 18.04 26.60 -13.17
N PHE A 297 17.15 27.58 -13.25
CA PHE A 297 15.74 27.50 -12.88
C PHE A 297 14.89 28.47 -13.73
N GLY A 298 13.61 28.66 -13.41
CA GLY A 298 12.70 29.53 -14.14
C GLY A 298 12.57 29.11 -15.61
N ALA A 299 12.88 30.00 -16.55
CA ALA A 299 12.81 29.72 -17.98
C ALA A 299 13.76 28.62 -18.47
N ASN A 300 14.77 28.25 -17.69
CA ASN A 300 15.73 27.18 -18.00
C ASN A 300 15.42 25.85 -17.30
N THR A 301 14.29 25.74 -16.62
CA THR A 301 13.91 24.52 -15.89
C THR A 301 13.73 23.34 -16.84
N THR A 302 14.23 22.18 -16.45
CA THR A 302 13.94 20.89 -17.10
C THR A 302 13.52 19.88 -16.05
N THR A 303 12.48 19.09 -16.36
CA THR A 303 12.01 17.94 -15.57
C THR A 303 11.88 16.71 -16.47
N SER A 304 10.77 16.61 -17.22
CA SER A 304 10.46 15.47 -18.10
C SER A 304 11.06 15.56 -19.49
N GLY A 305 11.65 16.68 -19.83
CA GLY A 305 12.14 16.95 -21.18
C GLY A 305 11.05 17.39 -22.19
N LEU A 306 9.76 17.26 -21.86
CA LEU A 306 8.66 17.86 -22.63
C LEU A 306 8.52 19.32 -22.23
N GLU A 307 8.02 20.18 -23.13
CA GLU A 307 7.98 21.63 -22.88
C GLU A 307 6.62 22.21 -23.30
N GLY A 308 6.01 22.99 -22.39
CA GLY A 308 4.80 23.75 -22.68
C GLY A 308 3.62 23.40 -21.75
N ALA A 309 2.54 24.16 -21.87
CA ALA A 309 1.30 23.95 -21.13
C ALA A 309 0.17 23.41 -22.02
N TRP A 310 -0.76 22.72 -21.42
CA TRP A 310 -1.92 22.12 -22.09
C TRP A 310 -3.05 23.13 -22.31
N THR A 311 -3.15 24.15 -21.43
CA THR A 311 -4.28 25.08 -21.38
C THR A 311 -3.84 26.52 -21.57
N ASN A 312 -4.81 27.36 -21.93
CA ASN A 312 -4.59 28.81 -22.10
C ASN A 312 -4.52 29.55 -20.74
N HIS A 313 -4.95 28.89 -19.65
CA HIS A 313 -4.97 29.45 -18.30
C HIS A 313 -4.33 28.47 -17.28
N PRO A 314 -3.01 28.27 -17.30
CA PRO A 314 -2.34 27.22 -16.54
C PRO A 314 -2.47 27.32 -15.00
N THR A 315 -3.00 28.41 -14.47
CA THR A 315 -3.22 28.61 -13.02
C THR A 315 -4.69 28.81 -12.67
N LYS A 316 -5.60 28.35 -13.53
CA LYS A 316 -7.04 28.46 -13.32
C LYS A 316 -7.73 27.15 -13.71
N TRP A 317 -8.66 26.70 -12.89
CA TRP A 317 -9.58 25.62 -13.24
C TRP A 317 -10.58 26.10 -14.30
N ASP A 318 -10.58 25.46 -15.43
CA ASP A 318 -11.59 25.58 -16.47
C ASP A 318 -11.59 24.33 -17.37
N ASN A 319 -12.38 24.30 -18.42
CA ASN A 319 -12.46 23.18 -19.35
C ASN A 319 -11.41 23.23 -20.48
N GLY A 320 -10.45 24.14 -20.39
CA GLY A 320 -9.48 24.45 -21.46
C GLY A 320 -8.62 23.26 -21.91
N TYR A 321 -8.42 22.24 -21.05
CA TYR A 321 -7.74 21.02 -21.44
C TYR A 321 -8.51 20.28 -22.54
N PHE A 322 -9.82 20.00 -22.33
CA PHE A 322 -10.64 19.32 -23.32
C PHE A 322 -10.96 20.21 -24.52
N ASP A 323 -11.13 21.52 -24.31
CA ASP A 323 -11.29 22.47 -25.42
C ASP A 323 -10.12 22.39 -26.40
N ASN A 324 -8.88 22.42 -25.89
CA ASN A 324 -7.69 22.30 -26.73
C ASN A 324 -7.54 20.89 -27.30
N LEU A 325 -7.78 19.83 -26.52
CA LEU A 325 -7.67 18.44 -26.99
C LEU A 325 -8.59 18.17 -28.20
N PHE A 326 -9.83 18.66 -28.15
CA PHE A 326 -10.83 18.36 -29.18
C PHE A 326 -10.89 19.38 -30.36
N ASN A 327 -10.60 20.66 -30.08
CA ASN A 327 -10.73 21.70 -31.09
C ASN A 327 -9.52 21.81 -32.03
N TYR A 328 -8.38 21.22 -31.68
CA TYR A 328 -7.22 21.19 -32.56
C TYR A 328 -7.01 19.82 -33.21
N ASP A 329 -6.50 19.84 -34.44
CA ASP A 329 -5.76 18.72 -35.02
C ASP A 329 -4.31 18.80 -34.54
N TRP A 330 -3.71 17.67 -34.21
CA TRP A 330 -2.38 17.59 -33.58
C TRP A 330 -1.35 17.00 -34.55
N GLU A 331 -0.18 17.57 -34.58
CA GLU A 331 0.99 17.06 -35.32
C GLU A 331 2.17 16.86 -34.39
N LEU A 332 2.97 15.85 -34.71
CA LEU A 332 4.11 15.45 -33.89
C LEU A 332 5.26 16.47 -34.03
N THR A 333 5.87 16.82 -32.90
CA THR A 333 7.02 17.73 -32.85
C THR A 333 7.99 17.28 -31.75
N LYS A 334 9.10 18.01 -31.62
CA LYS A 334 10.04 17.83 -30.52
C LYS A 334 10.12 19.08 -29.65
N SER A 335 10.27 18.86 -28.35
CA SER A 335 10.61 19.91 -27.39
C SER A 335 12.03 20.44 -27.61
N PRO A 336 12.42 21.56 -26.98
CA PRO A 336 13.83 22.01 -26.98
C PRO A 336 14.81 20.99 -26.40
N ALA A 337 14.37 20.16 -25.44
CA ALA A 337 15.14 19.06 -24.89
C ALA A 337 15.20 17.82 -25.79
N GLY A 338 14.46 17.79 -26.90
CA GLY A 338 14.46 16.70 -27.87
C GLY A 338 13.42 15.61 -27.66
N ALA A 339 12.56 15.73 -26.66
CA ALA A 339 11.47 14.80 -26.37
C ALA A 339 10.30 14.94 -27.37
N TRP A 340 9.64 13.84 -27.70
CA TRP A 340 8.46 13.84 -28.56
C TRP A 340 7.23 14.41 -27.84
N GLN A 341 6.54 15.35 -28.48
CA GLN A 341 5.30 15.95 -28.03
C GLN A 341 4.44 16.35 -29.23
N TRP A 342 3.24 16.82 -28.98
CA TRP A 342 2.28 17.19 -30.01
C TRP A 342 1.95 18.68 -29.92
N THR A 343 1.87 19.33 -31.07
CA THR A 343 1.49 20.73 -31.23
C THR A 343 0.29 20.86 -32.16
N PRO A 344 -0.54 21.92 -32.05
CA PRO A 344 -1.62 22.15 -33.02
C PRO A 344 -1.08 22.30 -34.44
N LYS A 345 -1.71 21.57 -35.36
CA LYS A 345 -1.33 21.50 -36.78
C LYS A 345 -1.32 22.88 -37.44
N GLY A 346 -0.32 23.11 -38.28
CA GLY A 346 -0.24 24.33 -39.08
C GLY A 346 -0.04 25.61 -38.26
N GLY A 347 0.46 25.52 -37.02
CA GLY A 347 0.72 26.67 -36.16
C GLY A 347 -0.55 27.31 -35.56
N ALA A 348 -1.65 26.55 -35.49
CA ALA A 348 -2.85 27.02 -34.81
C ALA A 348 -2.55 27.23 -33.30
N GLY A 349 -3.25 28.16 -32.68
CA GLY A 349 -3.09 28.44 -31.24
C GLY A 349 -1.74 29.00 -30.79
N LYS A 350 -0.84 29.40 -31.68
CA LYS A 350 0.55 29.82 -31.35
C LYS A 350 0.71 30.96 -30.34
N ASP A 351 -0.34 31.79 -30.20
CA ASP A 351 -0.32 32.97 -29.34
C ASP A 351 -1.38 32.91 -28.22
N THR A 352 -1.81 31.70 -27.82
CA THR A 352 -2.91 31.53 -26.84
C THR A 352 -2.45 31.24 -25.43
N VAL A 353 -1.33 30.56 -25.25
CA VAL A 353 -0.77 30.18 -23.94
C VAL A 353 0.25 31.21 -23.49
N PRO A 354 0.12 31.80 -22.28
CA PRO A 354 1.15 32.74 -21.76
C PRO A 354 2.47 32.02 -21.51
N ASP A 355 3.59 32.77 -21.62
CA ASP A 355 4.87 32.25 -21.10
C ASP A 355 4.90 32.30 -19.58
N ALA A 356 5.57 31.33 -18.97
CA ALA A 356 5.61 31.18 -17.51
C ALA A 356 6.39 32.32 -16.82
N HIS A 357 7.39 32.90 -17.48
CA HIS A 357 8.31 33.85 -16.88
C HIS A 357 8.44 35.21 -17.67
N ASP A 358 7.92 35.25 -18.90
CA ASP A 358 7.95 36.47 -19.74
C ASP A 358 6.54 36.87 -20.21
N LYS A 359 5.95 37.86 -19.56
CA LYS A 359 4.58 38.34 -19.86
C LYS A 359 4.37 38.81 -21.31
N LYS A 360 5.44 39.02 -22.08
CA LYS A 360 5.38 39.45 -23.47
C LYS A 360 5.33 38.31 -24.45
N LYS A 361 5.69 37.12 -24.02
CA LYS A 361 5.71 35.90 -24.87
C LYS A 361 4.45 35.10 -24.70
N LYS A 362 4.09 34.44 -25.77
CA LYS A 362 3.00 33.46 -25.84
C LYS A 362 3.42 32.26 -26.68
N HIS A 363 2.77 31.15 -26.47
CA HIS A 363 3.03 29.87 -27.10
C HIS A 363 1.75 29.21 -27.61
N ALA A 364 1.90 28.15 -28.37
CA ALA A 364 0.83 27.21 -28.64
C ALA A 364 0.61 26.28 -27.44
N PRO A 365 -0.56 25.74 -27.22
CA PRO A 365 -0.75 24.62 -26.30
C PRO A 365 -0.02 23.38 -26.83
N MET A 366 0.26 22.43 -25.92
CA MET A 366 0.90 21.17 -26.26
C MET A 366 0.10 20.01 -25.70
N MET A 367 0.28 18.82 -26.28
CA MET A 367 -0.23 17.55 -25.74
C MET A 367 0.88 16.52 -25.71
N LEU A 368 0.81 15.63 -24.73
CA LEU A 368 1.62 14.42 -24.65
C LEU A 368 1.03 13.33 -25.54
N THR A 369 1.79 12.31 -25.87
CA THR A 369 1.25 11.11 -26.52
C THR A 369 0.16 10.47 -25.64
N THR A 370 0.36 10.47 -24.34
CA THR A 370 -0.60 9.98 -23.35
C THR A 370 -1.88 10.82 -23.25
N ASP A 371 -1.83 12.12 -23.56
CA ASP A 371 -3.05 12.95 -23.65
C ASP A 371 -3.90 12.58 -24.86
N LEU A 372 -3.24 12.33 -26.02
CA LEU A 372 -3.96 11.89 -27.21
C LEU A 372 -4.64 10.53 -27.03
N SER A 373 -4.16 9.71 -26.11
CA SER A 373 -4.87 8.49 -25.71
C SER A 373 -6.30 8.77 -25.25
N LEU A 374 -6.51 9.89 -24.52
CA LEU A 374 -7.86 10.27 -24.05
C LEU A 374 -8.81 10.67 -25.17
N LYS A 375 -8.28 11.10 -26.32
CA LYS A 375 -9.07 11.42 -27.52
C LYS A 375 -9.30 10.22 -28.42
N LEU A 376 -8.36 9.28 -28.49
CA LEU A 376 -8.29 8.26 -29.53
C LEU A 376 -8.64 6.85 -29.04
N ASP A 377 -8.40 6.50 -27.78
CA ASP A 377 -8.75 5.19 -27.23
C ASP A 377 -10.28 5.03 -27.16
N PRO A 378 -10.84 3.90 -27.65
CA PRO A 378 -12.29 3.73 -27.76
C PRO A 378 -13.05 3.70 -26.43
N VAL A 379 -12.35 3.46 -25.32
CA VAL A 379 -12.93 3.50 -23.95
C VAL A 379 -12.80 4.89 -23.34
N TYR A 380 -11.66 5.55 -23.49
CA TYR A 380 -11.41 6.88 -22.92
C TYR A 380 -12.14 7.99 -23.70
N ALA A 381 -12.22 7.89 -25.02
CA ALA A 381 -12.80 8.94 -25.86
C ALA A 381 -14.26 9.30 -25.50
N PRO A 382 -15.18 8.35 -25.26
CA PRO A 382 -16.55 8.69 -24.82
C PRO A 382 -16.58 9.40 -23.46
N ILE A 383 -15.70 9.02 -22.51
CA ILE A 383 -15.59 9.65 -21.19
C ILE A 383 -15.09 11.09 -21.36
N SER A 384 -14.01 11.27 -22.11
CA SER A 384 -13.40 12.58 -22.39
C SER A 384 -14.39 13.52 -23.09
N LYS A 385 -15.16 13.01 -24.08
CA LYS A 385 -16.19 13.78 -24.78
C LYS A 385 -17.30 14.21 -23.83
N ARG A 386 -17.77 13.30 -22.95
CA ARG A 386 -18.78 13.65 -21.95
C ARG A 386 -18.27 14.74 -21.00
N PHE A 387 -17.04 14.67 -20.55
CA PHE A 387 -16.43 15.69 -19.69
C PHE A 387 -16.23 17.02 -20.40
N HIS A 388 -15.92 16.99 -21.69
CA HIS A 388 -15.89 18.20 -22.52
C HIS A 388 -17.27 18.85 -22.62
N GLU A 389 -18.32 18.07 -22.86
CA GLU A 389 -19.70 18.54 -23.00
C GLU A 389 -20.35 18.92 -21.65
N HIS A 390 -19.86 18.37 -20.54
CA HIS A 390 -20.40 18.55 -19.20
C HIS A 390 -19.28 18.89 -18.16
N PRO A 391 -18.80 20.14 -18.14
CA PRO A 391 -17.71 20.56 -17.27
C PRO A 391 -17.96 20.38 -15.76
N ASP A 392 -19.23 20.41 -15.34
CA ASP A 392 -19.64 20.13 -13.96
C ASP A 392 -19.41 18.66 -13.57
N GLN A 393 -19.68 17.71 -14.48
CA GLN A 393 -19.38 16.29 -14.26
C GLN A 393 -17.86 16.06 -14.21
N PHE A 394 -17.09 16.75 -15.05
CA PHE A 394 -15.63 16.70 -15.00
C PHE A 394 -15.09 17.20 -13.66
N ALA A 395 -15.59 18.34 -13.19
CA ALA A 395 -15.17 18.92 -11.92
C ALA A 395 -15.44 17.98 -10.73
N ASP A 396 -16.65 17.38 -10.67
CA ASP A 396 -16.99 16.41 -9.62
C ASP A 396 -16.15 15.13 -9.72
N ALA A 397 -16.00 14.58 -10.94
CA ALA A 397 -15.21 13.37 -11.17
C ALA A 397 -13.74 13.57 -10.78
N PHE A 398 -13.13 14.70 -11.16
CA PHE A 398 -11.76 15.02 -10.75
C PHE A 398 -11.64 15.22 -9.23
N ALA A 399 -12.53 15.96 -8.60
CA ALA A 399 -12.50 16.18 -7.15
C ALA A 399 -12.59 14.86 -6.37
N ARG A 400 -13.46 13.94 -6.79
CA ARG A 400 -13.62 12.60 -6.19
C ARG A 400 -12.42 11.69 -6.45
N ALA A 401 -11.93 11.66 -7.68
CA ALA A 401 -10.76 10.86 -8.04
C ALA A 401 -9.48 11.36 -7.35
N TRP A 402 -9.30 12.68 -7.22
CA TRP A 402 -8.23 13.30 -6.44
C TRP A 402 -8.31 12.92 -4.97
N PHE A 403 -9.50 12.95 -4.38
CA PHE A 403 -9.70 12.52 -2.99
C PHE A 403 -9.35 11.03 -2.81
N LYS A 404 -9.79 10.16 -3.73
CA LYS A 404 -9.44 8.75 -3.71
C LYS A 404 -7.92 8.55 -3.85
N LEU A 405 -7.27 9.17 -4.81
CA LEU A 405 -5.82 9.10 -5.03
C LEU A 405 -5.06 9.42 -3.73
N THR A 406 -5.43 10.51 -3.06
CA THR A 406 -4.70 11.04 -1.91
C THR A 406 -5.09 10.42 -0.56
N HIS A 407 -6.14 9.58 -0.50
CA HIS A 407 -6.64 8.98 0.75
C HIS A 407 -6.79 7.46 0.69
N ARG A 408 -6.51 6.84 -0.48
CA ARG A 408 -6.72 5.40 -0.68
C ARG A 408 -5.93 4.53 0.30
N ASP A 409 -4.78 4.98 0.73
CA ASP A 409 -3.84 4.32 1.64
C ASP A 409 -4.08 4.62 3.13
N MET A 410 -5.13 5.38 3.47
CA MET A 410 -5.44 5.75 4.85
C MET A 410 -6.38 4.79 5.58
N GLY A 411 -6.99 3.84 4.87
CA GLY A 411 -7.98 2.93 5.42
C GLY A 411 -9.37 3.55 5.57
N PRO A 412 -10.18 3.07 6.52
CA PRO A 412 -11.56 3.48 6.67
C PRO A 412 -11.69 4.93 7.16
N ARG A 413 -12.82 5.56 6.81
CA ARG A 413 -13.15 6.95 7.17
C ARG A 413 -13.03 7.25 8.68
N ALA A 414 -13.23 6.26 9.54
CA ALA A 414 -13.09 6.42 11.01
C ALA A 414 -11.67 6.88 11.44
N ARG A 415 -10.66 6.72 10.58
CA ARG A 415 -9.28 7.18 10.82
C ARG A 415 -9.03 8.63 10.41
N TYR A 416 -9.93 9.24 9.67
CA TYR A 416 -9.72 10.57 9.10
C TYR A 416 -9.99 11.65 10.15
N LEU A 417 -9.10 12.63 10.23
CA LEU A 417 -9.18 13.72 11.21
C LEU A 417 -9.52 15.05 10.54
N GLY A 418 -10.21 15.89 11.30
CA GLY A 418 -10.48 17.27 10.96
C GLY A 418 -11.85 17.52 10.32
N LYS A 419 -12.21 18.78 10.27
CA LYS A 419 -13.53 19.26 9.84
C LYS A 419 -13.79 19.22 8.33
N LEU A 420 -12.75 18.96 7.54
CA LEU A 420 -12.82 18.88 6.07
C LEU A 420 -13.08 17.46 5.58
N VAL A 421 -13.21 16.49 6.48
CA VAL A 421 -13.55 15.10 6.15
C VAL A 421 -14.93 15.04 5.51
N PRO A 422 -15.09 14.46 4.30
CA PRO A 422 -16.39 14.31 3.67
C PRO A 422 -17.37 13.49 4.52
N LYS A 423 -18.63 13.87 4.51
CA LYS A 423 -19.69 13.11 5.21
C LYS A 423 -20.05 11.81 4.48
N GLU A 424 -19.90 11.80 3.17
CA GLU A 424 -20.17 10.64 2.32
C GLU A 424 -19.15 9.54 2.62
N GLU A 425 -19.62 8.31 2.78
CA GLU A 425 -18.79 7.11 2.87
C GLU A 425 -18.66 6.50 1.48
N LEU A 426 -17.41 6.31 1.04
CA LEU A 426 -17.11 5.78 -0.29
C LEU A 426 -16.81 4.29 -0.19
N ILE A 427 -17.25 3.52 -1.20
CA ILE A 427 -17.13 2.05 -1.19
C ILE A 427 -15.69 1.57 -0.97
N TRP A 428 -14.70 2.27 -1.53
CA TRP A 428 -13.30 1.93 -1.41
C TRP A 428 -12.68 2.21 -0.02
N GLN A 429 -13.43 2.84 0.89
CA GLN A 429 -13.05 3.04 2.30
C GLN A 429 -13.45 1.85 3.18
N ASP A 430 -13.95 0.77 2.59
CA ASP A 430 -14.41 -0.43 3.28
C ASP A 430 -15.44 -0.12 4.40
N PRO A 431 -16.52 0.60 4.10
CA PRO A 431 -17.46 1.09 5.11
C PRO A 431 -18.11 -0.06 5.88
N VAL A 432 -18.31 0.17 7.17
CA VAL A 432 -19.08 -0.71 8.06
C VAL A 432 -20.19 0.09 8.73
N PRO A 433 -21.38 -0.48 8.97
CA PRO A 433 -22.43 0.25 9.67
C PRO A 433 -22.01 0.60 11.11
N ALA A 434 -22.43 1.74 11.60
CA ALA A 434 -22.22 2.09 13.00
C ALA A 434 -22.98 1.12 13.93
N ALA A 435 -22.43 0.85 15.11
CA ALA A 435 -23.13 0.08 16.14
C ALA A 435 -24.37 0.85 16.62
N ALA A 436 -25.56 0.39 16.23
CA ALA A 436 -26.84 1.03 16.53
C ALA A 436 -27.54 0.44 17.77
N HIS A 437 -26.79 -0.16 18.68
CA HIS A 437 -27.31 -0.79 19.90
C HIS A 437 -26.28 -0.73 21.03
N PRO A 438 -26.69 -0.87 22.29
CA PRO A 438 -25.76 -0.99 23.40
C PRO A 438 -24.82 -2.19 23.20
N LEU A 439 -23.55 -1.99 23.54
CA LEU A 439 -22.56 -3.05 23.46
C LEU A 439 -22.80 -4.11 24.54
N ILE A 440 -22.39 -5.33 24.27
CA ILE A 440 -22.40 -6.43 25.24
C ILE A 440 -21.41 -6.16 26.38
N ASP A 441 -21.79 -6.52 27.59
CA ASP A 441 -20.97 -6.37 28.80
C ASP A 441 -20.11 -7.64 29.10
N ALA A 442 -19.33 -7.61 30.16
CA ALA A 442 -18.48 -8.73 30.56
C ALA A 442 -19.26 -10.02 30.89
N LYS A 443 -20.50 -9.91 31.38
CA LYS A 443 -21.35 -11.09 31.64
C LYS A 443 -21.86 -11.69 30.35
N ASP A 444 -22.24 -10.86 29.39
CA ASP A 444 -22.64 -11.28 28.06
C ASP A 444 -21.48 -11.98 27.33
N VAL A 445 -20.26 -11.40 27.40
CA VAL A 445 -19.04 -12.00 26.84
C VAL A 445 -18.80 -13.39 27.43
N ALA A 446 -18.88 -13.55 28.73
CA ALA A 446 -18.71 -14.85 29.38
C ALA A 446 -19.79 -15.86 28.96
N ALA A 447 -21.05 -15.44 28.89
CA ALA A 447 -22.16 -16.30 28.45
C ALA A 447 -22.02 -16.71 26.98
N LEU A 448 -21.59 -15.80 26.11
CA LEU A 448 -21.36 -16.10 24.70
C LEU A 448 -20.17 -17.06 24.50
N LYS A 449 -19.06 -16.87 25.22
CA LYS A 449 -17.95 -17.81 25.21
C LYS A 449 -18.39 -19.22 25.57
N ALA A 450 -19.18 -19.39 26.64
CA ALA A 450 -19.73 -20.69 27.04
C ALA A 450 -20.58 -21.30 25.92
N LYS A 451 -21.53 -20.55 25.34
CA LYS A 451 -22.39 -21.04 24.24
C LYS A 451 -21.59 -21.42 23.00
N ILE A 452 -20.53 -20.69 22.65
CA ILE A 452 -19.66 -21.00 21.53
C ILE A 452 -18.92 -22.31 21.77
N LEU A 453 -18.36 -22.52 22.95
CA LEU A 453 -17.68 -23.76 23.31
C LEU A 453 -18.61 -24.97 23.38
N GLU A 454 -19.87 -24.77 23.79
CA GLU A 454 -20.91 -25.81 23.81
C GLU A 454 -21.49 -26.16 22.42
N SER A 455 -21.21 -25.34 21.39
CA SER A 455 -21.76 -25.51 20.03
C SER A 455 -21.26 -26.76 19.29
N GLY A 456 -20.26 -27.44 19.85
CA GLY A 456 -19.56 -28.55 19.21
C GLY A 456 -18.60 -28.15 18.09
N LEU A 457 -18.22 -26.86 18.03
CA LEU A 457 -17.10 -26.40 17.20
C LEU A 457 -15.77 -26.73 17.90
N THR A 458 -14.81 -27.21 17.14
CA THR A 458 -13.48 -27.54 17.68
C THR A 458 -12.63 -26.29 17.86
N VAL A 459 -11.61 -26.37 18.71
CA VAL A 459 -10.59 -25.31 18.87
C VAL A 459 -10.02 -24.91 17.52
N ALA A 460 -9.62 -25.90 16.70
CA ALA A 460 -9.07 -25.67 15.38
C ALA A 460 -10.02 -24.86 14.46
N GLN A 461 -11.31 -25.20 14.44
CA GLN A 461 -12.29 -24.49 13.62
C GLN A 461 -12.49 -23.04 14.06
N LEU A 462 -12.60 -22.80 15.36
CA LEU A 462 -12.79 -21.44 15.92
C LEU A 462 -11.56 -20.56 15.69
N VAL A 463 -10.38 -21.09 15.97
CA VAL A 463 -9.10 -20.39 15.78
C VAL A 463 -8.87 -20.09 14.30
N ALA A 464 -9.03 -21.09 13.41
CA ALA A 464 -8.83 -20.92 11.97
C ALA A 464 -9.79 -19.87 11.38
N THR A 465 -11.06 -19.84 11.82
CA THR A 465 -12.06 -18.88 11.35
C THR A 465 -11.74 -17.46 11.82
N ALA A 466 -11.38 -17.28 13.09
CA ALA A 466 -10.99 -15.99 13.62
C ALA A 466 -9.71 -15.45 12.94
N TRP A 467 -8.72 -16.31 12.78
CA TRP A 467 -7.50 -15.96 12.04
C TRP A 467 -7.80 -15.58 10.59
N ALA A 468 -8.58 -16.39 9.86
CA ALA A 468 -8.95 -16.11 8.47
C ALA A 468 -9.68 -14.76 8.30
N SER A 469 -10.49 -14.37 9.30
CA SER A 469 -11.16 -13.07 9.31
C SER A 469 -10.20 -11.93 9.56
N ALA A 470 -9.37 -12.01 10.61
CA ALA A 470 -8.53 -10.92 11.08
C ALA A 470 -7.24 -10.74 10.26
N SER A 471 -6.63 -11.84 9.79
CA SER A 471 -5.33 -11.81 9.10
C SER A 471 -5.35 -11.26 7.68
N THR A 472 -6.51 -10.86 7.17
CA THR A 472 -6.62 -10.07 5.92
C THR A 472 -6.14 -8.63 6.09
N PHE A 473 -5.98 -8.17 7.31
CA PHE A 473 -5.50 -6.81 7.60
C PHE A 473 -4.14 -6.53 6.96
N ARG A 474 -3.99 -5.33 6.43
CA ARG A 474 -2.74 -4.79 5.90
C ARG A 474 -2.39 -3.50 6.62
N GLY A 475 -1.25 -3.50 7.32
CA GLY A 475 -0.71 -2.32 7.99
C GLY A 475 -0.28 -1.21 7.04
N SER A 476 -0.07 -1.54 5.76
CA SER A 476 0.32 -0.61 4.70
C SER A 476 -0.79 0.39 4.36
N ASP A 477 -2.00 -0.09 4.05
CA ASP A 477 -3.16 0.75 3.67
C ASP A 477 -4.35 0.64 4.62
N LYS A 478 -4.20 -0.07 5.74
CA LYS A 478 -5.21 -0.20 6.79
C LYS A 478 -6.50 -0.88 6.34
N ARG A 479 -6.43 -1.70 5.29
CA ARG A 479 -7.55 -2.48 4.76
C ARG A 479 -7.59 -3.88 5.36
N GLY A 480 -8.73 -4.53 5.22
CA GLY A 480 -8.95 -5.88 5.77
C GLY A 480 -9.25 -5.86 7.27
N GLY A 481 -9.10 -7.02 7.92
CA GLY A 481 -9.41 -7.21 9.32
C GLY A 481 -10.75 -7.88 9.58
N ALA A 482 -11.05 -8.09 10.86
CA ALA A 482 -12.23 -8.84 11.30
C ALA A 482 -13.53 -8.01 11.27
N ASN A 483 -13.43 -6.68 11.33
CA ASN A 483 -14.60 -5.80 11.34
C ASN A 483 -15.36 -5.91 10.00
N GLY A 484 -16.68 -5.91 10.08
CA GLY A 484 -17.53 -6.14 8.91
C GLY A 484 -17.88 -7.61 8.65
N ALA A 485 -17.22 -8.56 9.31
CA ALA A 485 -17.40 -10.01 9.06
C ALA A 485 -17.36 -10.37 7.56
N ARG A 486 -16.49 -9.71 6.78
CA ARG A 486 -16.42 -9.89 5.31
C ARG A 486 -16.03 -11.28 4.88
N ILE A 487 -15.51 -12.09 5.81
CA ILE A 487 -15.25 -13.52 5.57
C ILE A 487 -16.50 -14.30 5.13
N ARG A 488 -17.71 -13.81 5.42
CA ARG A 488 -18.99 -14.41 4.95
C ARG A 488 -19.47 -13.90 3.59
N LEU A 489 -18.78 -12.89 3.04
CA LEU A 489 -19.15 -12.19 1.81
C LEU A 489 -18.19 -12.52 0.66
N ALA A 490 -18.63 -12.37 -0.57
CA ALA A 490 -17.73 -12.44 -1.72
C ALA A 490 -16.76 -11.24 -1.74
N PRO A 491 -15.49 -11.45 -2.13
CA PRO A 491 -14.90 -12.71 -2.60
C PRO A 491 -14.37 -13.60 -1.48
N GLN A 492 -14.22 -13.10 -0.25
CA GLN A 492 -13.47 -13.74 0.84
C GLN A 492 -14.03 -15.10 1.28
N LYS A 493 -15.38 -15.28 1.24
CA LYS A 493 -16.03 -16.54 1.58
C LYS A 493 -15.65 -17.70 0.66
N ASP A 494 -15.22 -17.39 -0.55
CA ASP A 494 -14.94 -18.36 -1.62
C ASP A 494 -13.44 -18.66 -1.76
N TRP A 495 -12.56 -17.99 -0.99
CA TRP A 495 -11.12 -18.22 -1.03
C TRP A 495 -10.76 -19.64 -0.57
N GLU A 496 -9.97 -20.34 -1.38
CA GLU A 496 -9.56 -21.73 -1.11
C GLU A 496 -8.90 -21.89 0.27
N VAL A 497 -8.05 -20.94 0.65
CA VAL A 497 -7.34 -20.92 1.95
C VAL A 497 -8.28 -20.96 3.15
N ASN A 498 -9.51 -20.51 3.01
CA ASN A 498 -10.51 -20.47 4.07
C ASN A 498 -11.35 -21.77 4.17
N GLY A 499 -11.20 -22.72 3.23
CA GLY A 499 -11.96 -23.95 3.21
C GLY A 499 -13.47 -23.71 3.16
N PRO A 500 -14.06 -23.23 2.06
CA PRO A 500 -15.42 -22.66 2.00
C PRO A 500 -16.51 -23.53 2.62
N ALA A 501 -16.46 -24.84 2.44
CA ALA A 501 -17.47 -25.76 2.99
C ALA A 501 -17.41 -25.82 4.54
N GLY A 502 -16.20 -25.90 5.11
CA GLY A 502 -15.97 -25.89 6.55
C GLY A 502 -16.33 -24.54 7.16
N LEU A 503 -15.90 -23.45 6.53
CA LEU A 503 -16.22 -22.08 6.94
C LEU A 503 -17.73 -21.85 7.01
N LYS A 504 -18.48 -22.26 5.98
CA LYS A 504 -19.95 -22.14 5.96
C LYS A 504 -20.60 -22.82 7.17
N SER A 505 -20.11 -24.01 7.56
CA SER A 505 -20.63 -24.74 8.73
C SER A 505 -20.35 -24.01 10.04
N VAL A 506 -19.14 -23.44 10.21
CA VAL A 506 -18.77 -22.65 11.40
C VAL A 506 -19.64 -21.40 11.49
N LEU A 507 -19.76 -20.64 10.41
CA LEU A 507 -20.56 -19.41 10.37
C LEU A 507 -22.04 -19.68 10.68
N ALA A 508 -22.63 -20.76 10.16
CA ALA A 508 -24.01 -21.12 10.44
C ALA A 508 -24.28 -21.37 11.94
N LYS A 509 -23.32 -22.00 12.65
CA LYS A 509 -23.41 -22.21 14.10
C LYS A 509 -23.29 -20.89 14.88
N LEU A 510 -22.35 -20.03 14.49
CA LEU A 510 -22.20 -18.70 15.12
C LEU A 510 -23.42 -17.80 14.87
N GLU A 511 -24.02 -17.84 13.68
CA GLU A 511 -25.29 -17.15 13.37
C GLU A 511 -26.48 -17.67 14.20
N ALA A 512 -26.52 -18.99 14.46
CA ALA A 512 -27.54 -19.56 15.31
C ALA A 512 -27.39 -19.05 16.76
N ILE A 513 -26.16 -18.95 17.27
CA ILE A 513 -25.88 -18.35 18.59
C ILE A 513 -26.28 -16.87 18.58
N GLN A 514 -25.93 -16.11 17.55
CA GLN A 514 -26.31 -14.69 17.38
C GLN A 514 -27.82 -14.51 17.48
N LYS A 515 -28.58 -15.31 16.74
CA LYS A 515 -30.05 -15.24 16.72
C LYS A 515 -30.70 -15.66 18.05
N GLY A 516 -30.09 -16.62 18.75
CA GLY A 516 -30.57 -17.15 20.02
C GLY A 516 -30.13 -16.38 21.26
N PHE A 517 -29.29 -15.37 21.13
CA PHE A 517 -28.81 -14.56 22.25
C PHE A 517 -29.72 -13.35 22.47
N GLY A 518 -30.24 -13.14 23.64
CA GLY A 518 -31.26 -12.13 23.93
C GLY A 518 -30.83 -10.65 23.74
N LYS A 519 -29.56 -10.38 23.45
CA LYS A 519 -29.02 -9.07 23.11
C LYS A 519 -28.43 -9.06 21.71
N LYS A 520 -28.39 -7.88 21.07
CA LYS A 520 -27.74 -7.74 19.75
C LYS A 520 -26.23 -7.83 19.89
N VAL A 521 -25.60 -8.67 19.05
CA VAL A 521 -24.17 -8.84 18.89
C VAL A 521 -23.88 -9.07 17.41
N SER A 522 -22.79 -8.52 16.89
CA SER A 522 -22.38 -8.75 15.48
C SER A 522 -21.78 -10.15 15.29
N LEU A 523 -21.88 -10.66 14.07
CA LEU A 523 -21.18 -11.89 13.72
C LEU A 523 -19.66 -11.67 13.74
N ALA A 524 -19.20 -10.46 13.39
CA ALA A 524 -17.79 -10.06 13.48
C ALA A 524 -17.25 -10.23 14.91
N ASP A 525 -18.00 -9.74 15.93
CA ASP A 525 -17.63 -9.94 17.33
C ASP A 525 -17.67 -11.42 17.73
N LEU A 526 -18.65 -12.19 17.27
CA LEU A 526 -18.75 -13.62 17.60
C LEU A 526 -17.61 -14.45 16.98
N ILE A 527 -17.16 -14.14 15.78
CA ILE A 527 -16.01 -14.78 15.14
C ILE A 527 -14.76 -14.57 15.98
N VAL A 528 -14.46 -13.32 16.35
CA VAL A 528 -13.29 -12.99 17.16
C VAL A 528 -13.40 -13.59 18.57
N LEU A 529 -14.57 -13.47 19.19
CA LEU A 529 -14.84 -14.01 20.53
C LEU A 529 -14.70 -15.54 20.55
N GLY A 530 -15.12 -16.21 19.47
CA GLY A 530 -14.94 -17.66 19.29
C GLY A 530 -13.48 -18.06 19.28
N GLY A 531 -12.64 -17.33 18.54
CA GLY A 531 -11.19 -17.52 18.56
C GLY A 531 -10.59 -17.30 19.95
N CYS A 532 -10.99 -16.22 20.64
CA CYS A 532 -10.54 -15.93 22.02
C CYS A 532 -10.93 -17.05 23.00
N ALA A 533 -12.18 -17.52 22.95
CA ALA A 533 -12.67 -18.61 23.82
C ALA A 533 -11.91 -19.93 23.57
N ALA A 534 -11.63 -20.23 22.29
CA ALA A 534 -10.87 -21.42 21.92
C ALA A 534 -9.42 -21.38 22.41
N VAL A 535 -8.77 -20.20 22.31
CA VAL A 535 -7.41 -19.98 22.85
C VAL A 535 -7.38 -20.14 24.37
N GLU A 536 -8.35 -19.56 25.09
CA GLU A 536 -8.45 -19.72 26.55
C GLU A 536 -8.67 -21.18 26.95
N GLN A 537 -9.53 -21.91 26.22
CA GLN A 537 -9.75 -23.35 26.45
C GLN A 537 -8.50 -24.16 26.20
N ALA A 538 -7.77 -23.88 25.10
CA ALA A 538 -6.56 -24.57 24.74
C ALA A 538 -5.41 -24.31 25.74
N ALA A 539 -5.28 -23.07 26.24
CA ALA A 539 -4.33 -22.73 27.29
C ALA A 539 -4.66 -23.45 28.61
N LYS A 540 -5.94 -23.49 28.99
CA LYS A 540 -6.39 -24.23 30.17
C LYS A 540 -6.07 -25.71 30.08
N ALA A 541 -6.21 -26.32 28.89
CA ALA A 541 -5.84 -27.72 28.65
C ALA A 541 -4.34 -27.98 28.76
N ALA A 542 -3.50 -26.94 28.57
CA ALA A 542 -2.06 -26.95 28.82
C ALA A 542 -1.69 -26.66 30.29
N GLY A 543 -2.67 -26.37 31.14
CA GLY A 543 -2.43 -26.03 32.55
C GLY A 543 -2.27 -24.54 32.85
N HIS A 544 -2.48 -23.68 31.86
CA HIS A 544 -2.38 -22.22 31.99
C HIS A 544 -3.75 -21.54 32.06
N THR A 545 -3.93 -20.64 33.01
CA THR A 545 -5.14 -19.81 33.09
C THR A 545 -4.84 -18.44 32.50
N VAL A 546 -5.44 -18.17 31.34
CA VAL A 546 -5.28 -16.89 30.63
C VAL A 546 -6.64 -16.26 30.32
N GLN A 547 -6.65 -14.95 30.17
CA GLN A 547 -7.78 -14.21 29.63
C GLN A 547 -7.30 -13.48 28.37
N VAL A 548 -7.90 -13.83 27.22
CA VAL A 548 -7.59 -13.15 25.96
C VAL A 548 -8.34 -11.82 25.91
N PRO A 549 -7.65 -10.69 25.74
CA PRO A 549 -8.30 -9.40 25.60
C PRO A 549 -9.30 -9.38 24.45
N PHE A 550 -10.51 -8.88 24.73
CA PHE A 550 -11.57 -8.74 23.74
C PHE A 550 -12.33 -7.42 23.99
N ALA A 551 -12.53 -6.65 22.93
CA ALA A 551 -13.37 -5.45 22.96
C ALA A 551 -14.54 -5.64 21.98
N PRO A 552 -15.80 -5.54 22.44
CA PRO A 552 -16.98 -5.60 21.59
C PRO A 552 -17.13 -4.32 20.76
N GLY A 553 -18.01 -4.34 19.76
CA GLY A 553 -18.37 -3.15 18.97
C GLY A 553 -18.07 -3.26 17.48
N ARG A 554 -17.55 -4.41 17.00
CA ARG A 554 -17.51 -4.68 15.56
C ARG A 554 -18.93 -4.77 15.03
N THR A 555 -19.10 -4.46 13.75
CA THR A 555 -20.40 -4.53 13.06
C THR A 555 -20.27 -5.37 11.80
N ASP A 556 -21.40 -5.76 11.23
CA ASP A 556 -21.45 -6.64 10.07
C ASP A 556 -21.74 -5.83 8.80
N ALA A 557 -20.79 -5.80 7.87
CA ALA A 557 -20.95 -5.17 6.56
C ALA A 557 -21.93 -5.98 5.69
N SER A 558 -22.57 -5.29 4.75
CA SER A 558 -23.32 -5.93 3.67
C SER A 558 -22.43 -6.18 2.43
N GLN A 559 -22.93 -7.00 1.47
CA GLN A 559 -22.24 -7.17 0.19
C GLN A 559 -22.14 -5.83 -0.56
N ALA A 560 -23.15 -4.97 -0.48
CA ALA A 560 -23.15 -3.64 -1.09
C ALA A 560 -22.11 -2.67 -0.46
N GLN A 561 -21.66 -2.94 0.76
CA GLN A 561 -20.58 -2.22 1.44
C GLN A 561 -19.21 -2.87 1.25
N THR A 562 -19.09 -3.86 0.37
CA THR A 562 -17.85 -4.59 0.10
C THR A 562 -17.46 -4.39 -1.35
N ASP A 563 -16.37 -3.67 -1.58
CA ASP A 563 -15.75 -3.51 -2.90
C ASP A 563 -15.07 -4.82 -3.31
N ALA A 564 -15.86 -5.74 -3.84
CA ALA A 564 -15.41 -7.11 -4.13
C ALA A 564 -14.21 -7.17 -5.07
N HIS A 565 -14.15 -6.24 -6.05
CA HIS A 565 -13.04 -6.17 -7.00
C HIS A 565 -11.74 -5.77 -6.30
N SER A 566 -11.76 -4.72 -5.51
CA SER A 566 -10.58 -4.24 -4.80
C SER A 566 -10.22 -5.07 -3.56
N PHE A 567 -11.11 -5.99 -3.13
CA PHE A 567 -10.84 -6.97 -2.07
C PHE A 567 -10.09 -8.22 -2.57
N ALA A 568 -10.18 -8.56 -3.87
CA ALA A 568 -9.50 -9.70 -4.44
C ALA A 568 -7.98 -9.76 -4.16
N PRO A 569 -7.23 -8.63 -4.24
CA PRO A 569 -5.80 -8.61 -3.91
C PRO A 569 -5.45 -8.98 -2.46
N LEU A 570 -6.41 -8.99 -1.53
CA LEU A 570 -6.18 -9.43 -0.16
C LEU A 570 -6.13 -10.96 -0.02
N GLU A 571 -6.52 -11.71 -1.07
CA GLU A 571 -6.45 -13.17 -1.06
C GLU A 571 -5.01 -13.65 -0.90
N PRO A 572 -4.70 -14.44 0.14
CA PRO A 572 -3.36 -14.98 0.31
C PRO A 572 -3.02 -15.97 -0.80
N LYS A 573 -1.96 -15.73 -1.54
CA LYS A 573 -1.35 -16.71 -2.47
C LYS A 573 -0.49 -17.72 -1.72
N ALA A 574 0.05 -17.31 -0.59
CA ALA A 574 0.67 -18.14 0.42
C ALA A 574 0.34 -17.59 1.81
N ASP A 575 0.11 -18.46 2.77
CA ASP A 575 -0.06 -18.10 4.18
C ASP A 575 0.71 -19.07 5.06
N GLY A 576 1.92 -18.68 5.45
CA GLY A 576 2.79 -19.48 6.29
C GLY A 576 2.19 -19.76 7.68
N PHE A 577 1.34 -18.89 8.21
CA PHE A 577 0.66 -19.10 9.49
C PHE A 577 -0.35 -20.24 9.44
N ARG A 578 -0.96 -20.51 8.27
CA ARG A 578 -1.90 -21.61 8.05
C ARG A 578 -1.33 -22.75 7.21
N ASN A 579 -0.03 -22.75 6.94
CA ASN A 579 0.64 -23.73 6.08
C ASN A 579 -0.02 -23.89 4.69
N TYR A 580 -0.44 -22.77 4.11
CA TYR A 580 -1.08 -22.72 2.80
C TYR A 580 -0.15 -22.16 1.73
N LEU A 581 -0.09 -22.83 0.60
CA LEU A 581 0.54 -22.37 -0.63
C LEU A 581 -0.37 -22.73 -1.80
N GLN A 582 -0.76 -21.71 -2.58
CA GLN A 582 -1.57 -21.92 -3.78
C GLN A 582 -0.79 -22.74 -4.81
N LYS A 583 -1.44 -23.72 -5.44
CA LYS A 583 -0.82 -24.56 -6.46
C LYS A 583 -0.30 -23.73 -7.63
N GLY A 584 0.90 -24.05 -8.10
CA GLY A 584 1.53 -23.36 -9.23
C GLY A 584 2.15 -22.01 -8.89
N HIS A 585 2.17 -21.61 -7.62
CA HIS A 585 2.81 -20.37 -7.20
C HIS A 585 4.33 -20.52 -7.10
N ALA A 586 5.08 -19.62 -7.77
CA ALA A 586 6.55 -19.65 -7.83
C ALA A 586 7.23 -18.81 -6.72
N VAL A 587 6.47 -18.31 -5.74
CA VAL A 587 6.98 -17.42 -4.69
C VAL A 587 7.42 -18.21 -3.48
N SER A 588 8.57 -17.81 -2.89
CA SER A 588 9.08 -18.37 -1.64
C SER A 588 8.03 -18.25 -0.51
N PRO A 589 7.55 -19.37 0.07
CA PRO A 589 6.62 -19.31 1.19
C PRO A 589 7.25 -18.69 2.45
N GLU A 590 8.57 -18.76 2.60
CA GLU A 590 9.33 -18.14 3.68
C GLU A 590 9.29 -16.61 3.59
N GLU A 591 9.57 -16.06 2.39
CA GLU A 591 9.47 -14.61 2.15
C GLU A 591 8.04 -14.12 2.31
N ARG A 592 7.03 -14.91 1.88
CA ARG A 592 5.62 -14.58 2.06
C ARG A 592 5.17 -14.62 3.52
N LEU A 593 5.78 -15.47 4.35
CA LEU A 593 5.52 -15.44 5.79
C LEU A 593 5.96 -14.11 6.40
N ILE A 594 7.17 -13.63 6.05
CA ILE A 594 7.70 -12.37 6.56
C ILE A 594 6.89 -11.19 6.02
N ASP A 595 6.54 -11.19 4.75
CA ASP A 595 5.68 -10.18 4.14
C ASP A 595 4.32 -10.10 4.87
N ARG A 596 3.68 -11.25 5.13
CA ARG A 596 2.43 -11.29 5.89
C ARG A 596 2.60 -10.81 7.34
N ALA A 597 3.68 -11.20 8.00
CA ALA A 597 3.98 -10.73 9.36
C ALA A 597 4.19 -9.21 9.39
N ASN A 598 4.91 -8.65 8.42
CA ASN A 598 5.09 -7.20 8.28
C ASN A 598 3.75 -6.48 8.04
N LEU A 599 2.90 -6.98 7.13
CA LEU A 599 1.56 -6.42 6.89
C LEU A 599 0.66 -6.48 8.13
N LEU A 600 0.82 -7.49 8.98
CA LEU A 600 0.15 -7.60 10.28
C LEU A 600 0.87 -6.82 11.39
N THR A 601 1.89 -6.04 11.05
CA THR A 601 2.69 -5.24 12.01
C THR A 601 3.37 -6.07 13.10
N LEU A 602 3.64 -7.36 12.83
CA LEU A 602 4.22 -8.27 13.80
C LEU A 602 5.74 -8.12 13.87
N THR A 603 6.27 -8.27 15.06
CA THR A 603 7.71 -8.48 15.31
C THR A 603 8.09 -9.94 15.07
N ALA A 604 9.40 -10.23 15.00
CA ALA A 604 9.86 -11.61 14.84
C ALA A 604 9.43 -12.54 16.00
N PRO A 605 9.47 -12.14 17.29
CA PRO A 605 8.89 -12.93 18.37
C PRO A 605 7.39 -13.17 18.21
N GLU A 606 6.58 -12.15 17.89
CA GLU A 606 5.14 -12.27 17.67
C GLU A 606 4.81 -13.22 16.50
N MET A 607 5.53 -13.13 15.39
CA MET A 607 5.42 -14.06 14.27
C MET A 607 5.71 -15.50 14.72
N THR A 608 6.78 -15.70 15.50
CA THR A 608 7.22 -17.02 15.97
C THR A 608 6.18 -17.68 16.86
N VAL A 609 5.69 -16.98 17.88
CA VAL A 609 4.66 -17.56 18.79
C VAL A 609 3.36 -17.86 18.09
N LEU A 610 2.92 -16.96 17.18
CA LEU A 610 1.68 -17.17 16.43
C LEU A 610 1.78 -18.37 15.52
N LEU A 611 2.89 -18.56 14.81
CA LEU A 611 3.08 -19.71 13.95
C LEU A 611 3.07 -21.01 14.78
N GLY A 612 3.91 -21.11 15.81
CA GLY A 612 3.99 -22.31 16.65
C GLY A 612 2.66 -22.64 17.32
N GLY A 613 1.95 -21.64 17.84
CA GLY A 613 0.64 -21.80 18.46
C GLY A 613 -0.45 -22.26 17.47
N LEU A 614 -0.52 -21.66 16.30
CA LEU A 614 -1.48 -22.07 15.26
C LEU A 614 -1.26 -23.53 14.82
N ARG A 615 -0.01 -24.00 14.80
CA ARG A 615 0.34 -25.40 14.52
C ARG A 615 -0.21 -26.35 15.58
N VAL A 616 0.07 -26.11 16.85
CA VAL A 616 -0.40 -27.00 17.93
C VAL A 616 -1.92 -26.94 18.12
N LEU A 617 -2.56 -25.82 17.74
CA LEU A 617 -4.00 -25.66 17.74
C LEU A 617 -4.68 -26.33 16.53
N GLY A 618 -3.91 -26.82 15.55
CA GLY A 618 -4.42 -27.49 14.35
C GLY A 618 -5.13 -26.56 13.36
N ALA A 619 -4.72 -25.29 13.31
CA ALA A 619 -5.38 -24.25 12.51
C ALA A 619 -4.89 -24.17 11.04
N ASN A 620 -4.23 -25.22 10.54
CA ASN A 620 -3.74 -25.28 9.17
C ASN A 620 -4.91 -25.29 8.15
N ALA A 621 -4.68 -24.66 7.00
CA ALA A 621 -5.62 -24.68 5.89
C ALA A 621 -5.89 -26.12 5.44
N GLY A 622 -7.17 -26.42 5.16
CA GLY A 622 -7.58 -27.75 4.75
C GLY A 622 -7.37 -28.85 5.80
N GLY A 623 -7.05 -28.50 7.04
CA GLY A 623 -6.76 -29.47 8.11
C GLY A 623 -5.45 -30.24 7.92
N SER A 624 -4.49 -29.69 7.17
CA SER A 624 -3.17 -30.31 6.93
C SER A 624 -2.44 -30.61 8.24
N ALA A 625 -1.84 -31.80 8.33
CA ALA A 625 -1.03 -32.22 9.47
C ALA A 625 0.43 -31.74 9.41
N HIS A 626 0.86 -31.11 8.34
CA HIS A 626 2.22 -30.60 8.20
C HIS A 626 2.52 -29.52 9.25
N GLY A 627 3.62 -29.66 9.96
CA GLY A 627 4.04 -28.76 11.01
C GLY A 627 3.27 -28.90 12.34
N VAL A 628 2.26 -29.79 12.41
CA VAL A 628 1.58 -30.12 13.67
C VAL A 628 2.47 -31.04 14.49
N LEU A 629 3.48 -30.44 15.11
CA LEU A 629 4.52 -31.16 15.84
C LEU A 629 4.10 -31.44 17.30
N THR A 630 2.88 -31.92 17.49
CA THR A 630 2.34 -32.30 18.82
C THR A 630 1.43 -33.51 18.70
N ARG A 631 1.32 -34.28 19.77
CA ARG A 631 0.31 -35.34 19.93
C ARG A 631 -0.95 -34.86 20.66
N ARG A 632 -0.91 -33.61 21.16
CA ARG A 632 -2.00 -32.96 21.93
C ARG A 632 -2.65 -31.84 21.10
N VAL A 633 -3.11 -32.14 19.89
CA VAL A 633 -3.70 -31.14 19.00
C VAL A 633 -4.87 -30.44 19.69
N GLY A 634 -4.91 -29.10 19.60
CA GLY A 634 -5.91 -28.27 20.27
C GLY A 634 -5.52 -27.84 21.69
N VAL A 635 -4.32 -28.21 22.14
CA VAL A 635 -3.72 -27.74 23.41
C VAL A 635 -2.65 -26.70 23.11
N LEU A 636 -2.72 -25.53 23.74
CA LEU A 636 -1.76 -24.44 23.54
C LEU A 636 -0.49 -24.69 24.35
N SER A 637 0.36 -25.56 23.84
CA SER A 637 1.65 -25.93 24.42
C SER A 637 2.80 -25.49 23.51
N ASN A 638 4.02 -25.46 24.05
CA ASN A 638 5.23 -25.20 23.29
C ASN A 638 5.76 -26.42 22.51
N ASP A 639 4.95 -27.49 22.37
CA ASP A 639 5.32 -28.76 21.73
C ASP A 639 5.90 -28.56 20.32
N PHE A 640 5.43 -27.55 19.55
CA PHE A 640 5.96 -27.23 18.23
C PHE A 640 7.48 -27.00 18.30
N PHE A 641 7.93 -26.13 19.18
CA PHE A 641 9.34 -25.78 19.31
C PHE A 641 10.17 -26.90 19.91
N VAL A 642 9.66 -27.56 20.94
CA VAL A 642 10.33 -28.69 21.58
C VAL A 642 10.57 -29.83 20.57
N ASN A 643 9.56 -30.20 19.77
CA ASN A 643 9.68 -31.28 18.80
C ASN A 643 10.43 -30.86 17.53
N LEU A 644 10.37 -29.58 17.12
CA LEU A 644 11.17 -29.05 16.02
C LEU A 644 12.67 -29.14 16.30
N LEU A 645 13.08 -28.83 17.52
CA LEU A 645 14.48 -28.80 17.95
C LEU A 645 14.98 -30.16 18.47
N ASP A 646 14.10 -31.18 18.53
CA ASP A 646 14.47 -32.53 19.00
C ASP A 646 15.48 -33.19 18.04
N MET A 647 16.72 -33.32 18.50
CA MET A 647 17.80 -33.98 17.76
C MET A 647 17.61 -35.50 17.60
N GLY A 648 16.64 -36.08 18.28
CA GLY A 648 16.18 -37.46 18.02
C GLY A 648 15.41 -37.62 16.71
N THR A 649 15.03 -36.52 16.07
CA THR A 649 14.36 -36.50 14.79
C THR A 649 15.34 -36.16 13.66
N ALA A 650 15.31 -36.94 12.57
CA ALA A 650 16.03 -36.65 11.33
C ALA A 650 15.05 -36.23 10.26
N TRP A 651 15.24 -35.06 9.69
CA TRP A 651 14.40 -34.54 8.61
C TRP A 651 14.93 -34.92 7.24
N LYS A 652 14.03 -35.31 6.32
CA LYS A 652 14.35 -35.62 4.93
C LYS A 652 13.24 -35.05 4.04
N ALA A 653 13.61 -34.47 2.90
CA ALA A 653 12.64 -34.02 1.89
C ALA A 653 11.76 -35.19 1.44
N ALA A 654 10.47 -34.96 1.37
CA ALA A 654 9.47 -35.93 0.95
C ALA A 654 9.27 -35.93 -0.59
N SER A 655 9.73 -34.87 -1.26
CA SER A 655 9.66 -34.68 -2.71
C SER A 655 10.90 -33.99 -3.25
N ASP A 656 11.13 -34.09 -4.56
CA ASP A 656 12.22 -33.38 -5.25
C ASP A 656 12.01 -31.85 -5.22
N ALA A 657 10.76 -31.40 -5.08
CA ALA A 657 10.42 -29.99 -4.93
C ALA A 657 10.83 -29.41 -3.56
N GLN A 658 11.11 -30.28 -2.58
CA GLN A 658 11.48 -29.89 -1.20
C GLN A 658 10.46 -28.93 -0.54
N ASP A 659 9.20 -29.08 -0.85
CA ASP A 659 8.07 -28.34 -0.27
C ASP A 659 7.53 -28.94 1.02
N ALA A 660 7.70 -30.26 1.17
CA ALA A 660 7.36 -31.03 2.35
C ALA A 660 8.51 -31.93 2.81
N PHE A 661 8.56 -32.20 4.11
CA PHE A 661 9.61 -32.98 4.77
C PHE A 661 9.00 -34.02 5.70
N GLU A 662 9.67 -35.16 5.81
CA GLU A 662 9.35 -36.22 6.75
C GLU A 662 10.40 -36.24 7.88
N GLY A 663 9.94 -36.14 9.11
CA GLY A 663 10.75 -36.28 10.32
C GLY A 663 10.71 -37.73 10.82
N ARG A 664 11.85 -38.39 10.91
CA ARG A 664 11.99 -39.80 11.34
C ARG A 664 12.79 -39.89 12.61
N ASP A 665 12.44 -40.84 13.44
CA ASP A 665 13.24 -41.21 14.62
C ASP A 665 14.62 -41.72 14.16
N ARG A 666 15.70 -41.11 14.68
CA ARG A 666 17.09 -41.46 14.27
C ARG A 666 17.51 -42.87 14.61
N LYS A 667 16.94 -43.47 15.67
CA LYS A 667 17.31 -44.84 16.13
C LYS A 667 16.52 -45.89 15.39
N THR A 668 15.21 -45.67 15.22
CA THR A 668 14.30 -46.69 14.70
C THR A 668 13.95 -46.51 13.24
N GLY A 669 14.17 -45.31 12.67
CA GLY A 669 13.74 -44.96 11.32
C GLY A 669 12.22 -44.73 11.17
N ALA A 670 11.44 -44.88 12.26
CA ALA A 670 9.99 -44.70 12.23
C ALA A 670 9.61 -43.24 11.92
N ALA A 671 8.56 -43.03 11.11
CA ALA A 671 8.03 -41.72 10.86
C ALA A 671 7.43 -41.13 12.14
N LYS A 672 7.78 -39.91 12.46
CA LYS A 672 7.31 -39.12 13.63
C LYS A 672 6.42 -37.96 13.22
N TRP A 673 6.90 -37.16 12.29
CA TRP A 673 6.32 -35.87 11.93
C TRP A 673 6.36 -35.62 10.42
N THR A 674 5.54 -34.70 9.95
CA THR A 674 5.70 -34.05 8.64
C THR A 674 5.74 -32.53 8.82
N ALA A 675 6.48 -31.85 7.98
CA ALA A 675 6.63 -30.38 8.05
C ALA A 675 6.74 -29.78 6.65
N THR A 676 6.51 -28.51 6.55
CA THR A 676 6.84 -27.72 5.35
C THR A 676 8.16 -26.97 5.54
N ARG A 677 8.60 -26.31 4.50
CA ARG A 677 9.77 -25.42 4.55
C ARG A 677 9.61 -24.31 5.61
N VAL A 678 8.40 -23.75 5.69
CA VAL A 678 8.07 -22.69 6.66
C VAL A 678 8.27 -23.20 8.09
N ASP A 679 7.89 -24.42 8.40
CA ASP A 679 8.06 -24.98 9.74
C ASP A 679 9.54 -25.18 10.07
N LEU A 680 10.31 -25.77 9.14
CA LEU A 680 11.73 -26.06 9.36
C LEU A 680 12.61 -24.79 9.39
N LEU A 681 12.11 -23.69 8.81
CA LEU A 681 12.80 -22.39 8.85
C LEU A 681 13.13 -21.97 10.28
N PHE A 682 12.21 -22.20 11.23
CA PHE A 682 12.38 -21.84 12.64
C PHE A 682 13.44 -22.69 13.38
N GLY A 683 13.83 -23.83 12.82
CA GLY A 683 14.96 -24.60 13.30
C GLY A 683 16.27 -24.32 12.57
N SER A 684 16.19 -23.77 11.34
CA SER A 684 17.36 -23.64 10.46
C SER A 684 17.92 -22.22 10.39
N ASN A 685 17.07 -21.19 10.34
CA ASN A 685 17.51 -19.80 10.41
C ASN A 685 17.98 -19.44 11.83
N ALA A 686 19.19 -18.90 11.95
CA ALA A 686 19.82 -18.68 13.26
C ALA A 686 19.03 -17.73 14.18
N GLN A 687 18.45 -16.65 13.63
CA GLN A 687 17.67 -15.69 14.39
C GLN A 687 16.33 -16.31 14.85
N LEU A 688 15.61 -16.96 13.96
CA LEU A 688 14.34 -17.61 14.28
C LEU A 688 14.54 -18.82 15.21
N ARG A 689 15.65 -19.56 15.05
CA ARG A 689 16.01 -20.65 15.96
C ARG A 689 16.27 -20.13 17.37
N GLY A 690 16.98 -19.01 17.55
CA GLY A 690 17.16 -18.40 18.86
C GLY A 690 15.85 -18.09 19.56
N LEU A 691 14.83 -17.61 18.82
CA LEU A 691 13.48 -17.43 19.36
C LEU A 691 12.78 -18.76 19.66
N ALA A 692 12.93 -19.75 18.78
CA ALA A 692 12.37 -21.08 18.99
C ALA A 692 12.96 -21.78 20.22
N GLU A 693 14.27 -21.63 20.47
CA GLU A 693 14.97 -22.15 21.67
C GLU A 693 14.42 -21.52 22.96
N GLU A 694 14.19 -20.21 22.97
CA GLU A 694 13.57 -19.52 24.09
C GLU A 694 12.17 -20.06 24.40
N TYR A 695 11.30 -20.16 23.39
CA TYR A 695 9.94 -20.65 23.57
C TYR A 695 9.87 -22.17 23.83
N ALA A 696 10.86 -22.95 23.39
CA ALA A 696 10.95 -24.36 23.74
C ALA A 696 11.26 -24.57 25.22
N SER A 697 12.04 -23.64 25.84
CA SER A 697 12.46 -23.73 27.25
C SER A 697 11.43 -23.18 28.22
N GLU A 698 10.56 -22.23 27.79
CA GLU A 698 9.66 -21.47 28.67
C GLU A 698 8.20 -21.50 28.18
N GLU A 699 7.46 -22.59 28.45
CA GLU A 699 6.08 -22.78 28.00
C GLU A 699 5.15 -21.65 28.50
N GLY A 700 5.31 -21.21 29.76
CA GLY A 700 4.48 -20.14 30.32
C GLY A 700 4.64 -18.82 29.58
N ARG A 701 5.87 -18.47 29.21
CA ARG A 701 6.16 -17.29 28.40
C ARG A 701 5.60 -17.41 26.98
N PHE A 702 5.79 -18.57 26.35
CA PHE A 702 5.19 -18.83 25.04
C PHE A 702 3.68 -18.59 25.04
N VAL A 703 2.96 -19.15 26.03
CA VAL A 703 1.50 -19.01 26.13
C VAL A 703 1.11 -17.53 26.31
N GLN A 704 1.81 -16.79 27.16
CA GLN A 704 1.52 -15.38 27.41
C GLN A 704 1.80 -14.51 26.18
N ASP A 705 2.92 -14.73 25.52
CA ASP A 705 3.29 -13.98 24.30
C ASP A 705 2.36 -14.33 23.13
N PHE A 706 1.94 -15.60 23.02
CA PHE A 706 0.92 -15.99 22.03
C PHE A 706 -0.40 -15.27 22.26
N VAL A 707 -0.91 -15.21 23.49
CA VAL A 707 -2.16 -14.52 23.84
C VAL A 707 -2.06 -13.03 23.49
N THR A 708 -0.93 -12.40 23.76
CA THR A 708 -0.68 -10.99 23.46
C THR A 708 -0.67 -10.74 21.95
N ALA A 709 0.09 -11.55 21.20
CA ALA A 709 0.17 -11.43 19.75
C ALA A 709 -1.16 -11.76 19.05
N TRP A 710 -1.89 -12.77 19.55
CA TRP A 710 -3.24 -13.10 19.08
C TRP A 710 -4.20 -11.92 19.26
N ALA A 711 -4.26 -11.35 20.46
CA ALA A 711 -5.12 -10.21 20.75
C ALA A 711 -4.78 -9.00 19.88
N LYS A 712 -3.48 -8.76 19.62
CA LYS A 712 -3.03 -7.71 18.70
C LYS A 712 -3.62 -7.91 17.30
N VAL A 713 -3.48 -9.11 16.71
CA VAL A 713 -4.01 -9.38 15.35
C VAL A 713 -5.53 -9.23 15.31
N MET A 714 -6.24 -9.71 16.33
CA MET A 714 -7.70 -9.59 16.41
C MET A 714 -8.20 -8.14 16.51
N MET A 715 -7.34 -7.19 16.88
CA MET A 715 -7.72 -5.78 17.13
C MET A 715 -7.07 -4.78 16.18
N LEU A 716 -6.31 -5.20 15.17
CA LEU A 716 -5.59 -4.30 14.25
C LEU A 716 -6.49 -3.30 13.51
N ASP A 717 -7.73 -3.65 13.27
CA ASP A 717 -8.73 -2.84 12.56
C ASP A 717 -9.69 -2.06 13.49
N ARG A 718 -9.41 -2.03 14.82
CA ARG A 718 -10.27 -1.39 15.81
C ARG A 718 -9.86 0.06 16.08
N TYR A 719 -10.06 0.91 15.08
CA TYR A 719 -9.77 2.35 15.16
C TYR A 719 -10.71 3.12 16.09
N ASP A 720 -11.85 2.55 16.41
CA ASP A 720 -12.82 3.05 17.37
C ASP A 720 -12.35 2.97 18.82
N LEU A 721 -11.34 2.14 19.10
CA LEU A 721 -10.76 1.97 20.45
C LEU A 721 -9.58 2.91 20.70
N VAL A 722 -9.04 3.55 19.69
CA VAL A 722 -7.97 4.53 19.84
C VAL A 722 -8.59 5.81 20.38
N PRO A 723 -8.20 6.30 21.58
CA PRO A 723 -8.73 7.57 22.11
C PRO A 723 -8.42 8.68 21.10
N GLY A 724 -9.47 9.26 20.56
CA GLY A 724 -9.39 10.37 19.64
C GLY A 724 -8.93 11.67 20.30
#